data_e70d4fd4a305710a099e6994681bd3da
#
_entry.id   e70d4fd4a305710a099e6994681bd3da
#
_cell.length_a   1.000
_cell.length_b   1.000
_cell.length_c   1.000
_cell.angle_alpha   90.00
_cell.angle_beta   90.00
_cell.angle_gamma   90.00
#
_symmetry.space_group_name_H-M   'P 1'
#
loop_
_entity.id
_entity.type
_entity.pdbx_description
1 polymer ?
#
loop_
_entity_poly.entity_id
_entity_poly.type
_entity_poly.pdbx_seq_one_letter_code
_entity_poly.pdbx_strand_id
1 'polypeptide(L)'
;LADISGPFYDTGKPFRNWSSLPFYQLDLPQAPYVDQAQLAAGVARAQEHLAALQAQGYTGVVIDNLAHLVSFEGAPAPVYPADSPSAARARAYQAAFRPLFEEAARRGMDVFVTADLQWATPPLRAYVGRLTPANPRLAQVNRWALEELFRRFPQVRGLVVRTGEAGGAHDQAAAYTGHMLYTSVEALRRLIATLLPVCVAGDRLLVVRTWSIGIGEVGDMIWSAERYRAVFEGFVSPHLLASVKHGPSDFFRLLPHNPTLGLPGPRQIVELQNRREYELFGMAPSSVAGLHGAALRQAAAHNPRFAGVWAWNATGGWGGGTAALGEGGWNLWTELSSAVTAALLRDPNLDSAALIERWCAERLGASFGRAAALLYRESGELIERGWYIRGAGGGLLGGAAGRAAPEERLNTLGSIYLPSLLWVWWSRPTAAPLIWAYLAANLRDRGAALREGAAALERIGQHAARLEALAPAGDPRAAWVVESARYTRDALEVALALRELLLPAYAAALAADRAGWMARARGAGAVRAVIRRHQAARGARGDFPALELAEVDAYLARLERDPLLCWRQARAACLVLRRMALRRRGGRWIYAAGLGAALALSLLRGGRLAGTAGAMAALLLTPPLRRRALKAALPWLSRRLNLLPSIFFETGPALTEWAP
;
A
#
# COMPACT_ATOMS: atom_id res chain seq x y z
N LEU A 1 -1.63 -2.50 -18.56
CA LEU A 1 -1.76 -3.74 -17.80
C LEU A 1 -2.74 -3.56 -16.65
N ALA A 2 -3.48 -4.61 -16.29
CA ALA A 2 -4.32 -4.67 -15.09
C ALA A 2 -4.04 -5.97 -14.32
N ASP A 3 -4.07 -5.93 -12.98
CA ASP A 3 -3.93 -7.14 -12.18
C ASP A 3 -5.23 -7.95 -12.15
N ILE A 4 -5.09 -9.26 -12.15
CA ILE A 4 -6.22 -10.22 -12.13
C ILE A 4 -6.12 -11.25 -11.01
N SER A 5 -5.30 -11.03 -10.00
CA SER A 5 -5.13 -11.99 -8.89
C SER A 5 -6.27 -11.95 -7.88
N GLY A 6 -7.07 -10.89 -7.88
CA GLY A 6 -8.15 -10.67 -6.90
C GLY A 6 -9.14 -11.83 -6.74
N PRO A 7 -9.65 -12.43 -7.82
CA PRO A 7 -10.59 -13.56 -7.76
C PRO A 7 -10.13 -14.75 -6.92
N PHE A 8 -8.82 -14.94 -6.79
CA PHE A 8 -8.25 -16.03 -6.01
C PHE A 8 -8.23 -15.76 -4.49
N TYR A 9 -8.45 -14.52 -4.07
CA TYR A 9 -8.45 -14.12 -2.67
C TYR A 9 -9.82 -14.16 -2.01
N ASP A 10 -10.87 -14.36 -2.77
CA ASP A 10 -12.23 -14.46 -2.25
C ASP A 10 -12.49 -15.87 -1.71
N THR A 11 -11.86 -16.21 -0.61
CA THR A 11 -11.96 -17.52 0.04
C THR A 11 -12.87 -17.50 1.26
N GLY A 12 -13.51 -16.36 1.57
CA GLY A 12 -14.25 -16.16 2.81
C GLY A 12 -13.40 -16.17 4.08
N LYS A 13 -12.07 -16.22 3.95
CA LYS A 13 -11.13 -16.17 5.06
C LYS A 13 -10.59 -14.75 5.22
N PRO A 14 -10.38 -14.25 6.46
CA PRO A 14 -9.66 -13.00 6.69
C PRO A 14 -8.26 -13.09 6.09
N PHE A 15 -7.89 -12.07 5.33
CA PHE A 15 -6.60 -12.14 4.69
C PHE A 15 -6.05 -10.73 4.37
N ARG A 16 -4.72 -10.63 4.37
CA ARG A 16 -3.99 -9.43 3.97
C ARG A 16 -3.12 -9.77 2.77
N ASN A 17 -3.31 -9.04 1.69
CA ASN A 17 -2.67 -9.38 0.44
C ASN A 17 -1.52 -8.42 0.06
N TRP A 18 -0.81 -7.89 0.98
CA TRP A 18 0.30 -6.98 0.71
C TRP A 18 1.66 -7.66 0.77
N SER A 19 1.67 -8.89 1.13
CA SER A 19 2.87 -9.68 1.04
C SER A 19 2.83 -10.65 -0.12
N SER A 20 3.81 -11.24 -0.30
CA SER A 20 4.40 -11.89 -1.41
C SER A 20 3.90 -13.27 -1.80
N LEU A 21 3.01 -13.88 -1.07
CA LEU A 21 2.60 -15.25 -1.34
C LEU A 21 1.09 -15.37 -1.29
N PRO A 22 0.42 -14.78 -2.28
CA PRO A 22 -1.00 -14.49 -2.21
C PRO A 22 -1.88 -15.72 -2.11
N PHE A 23 -1.51 -16.84 -2.66
CA PHE A 23 -2.40 -18.00 -2.72
C PHE A 23 -2.29 -18.95 -1.52
N TYR A 24 -1.57 -18.57 -0.46
CA TYR A 24 -1.39 -19.44 0.71
C TYR A 24 -2.73 -19.91 1.35
N GLN A 25 -3.80 -19.16 1.16
CA GLN A 25 -5.12 -19.54 1.66
C GLN A 25 -5.73 -20.73 0.90
N LEU A 26 -5.27 -20.98 -0.32
CA LEU A 26 -5.65 -22.14 -1.12
C LEU A 26 -4.77 -23.36 -0.80
N ASP A 27 -3.66 -23.17 -0.11
CA ASP A 27 -2.76 -24.26 0.25
C ASP A 27 -3.34 -25.13 1.37
N LEU A 28 -3.23 -26.43 1.20
CA LEU A 28 -3.61 -27.43 2.18
C LEU A 28 -2.35 -28.11 2.74
N PRO A 29 -2.34 -28.49 4.04
CA PRO A 29 -1.19 -29.15 4.65
C PRO A 29 -1.01 -30.59 4.17
N GLN A 30 -2.08 -31.21 3.66
CA GLN A 30 -2.13 -32.60 3.18
C GLN A 30 -2.59 -32.66 1.72
N ALA A 31 -2.34 -33.78 1.06
CA ALA A 31 -2.84 -34.01 -0.29
C ALA A 31 -4.37 -33.75 -0.36
N PRO A 32 -4.84 -33.07 -1.41
CA PRO A 32 -4.16 -32.71 -2.68
C PRO A 32 -3.26 -31.44 -2.60
N TYR A 33 -2.94 -30.91 -1.43
CA TYR A 33 -2.09 -29.77 -1.14
C TYR A 33 -2.59 -28.41 -1.63
N VAL A 34 -3.67 -28.37 -2.41
CA VAL A 34 -4.34 -27.15 -2.89
C VAL A 34 -5.84 -27.40 -2.90
N ASP A 35 -6.61 -26.41 -2.47
CA ASP A 35 -8.08 -26.44 -2.60
C ASP A 35 -8.47 -26.28 -4.07
N GLN A 36 -8.70 -27.42 -4.73
CA GLN A 36 -8.99 -27.47 -6.16
C GLN A 36 -10.30 -26.75 -6.54
N ALA A 37 -11.30 -26.82 -5.66
CA ALA A 37 -12.60 -26.21 -5.92
C ALA A 37 -12.51 -24.67 -5.89
N GLN A 38 -11.83 -24.13 -4.88
CA GLN A 38 -11.61 -22.68 -4.79
C GLN A 38 -10.67 -22.16 -5.87
N LEU A 39 -9.64 -22.94 -6.22
CA LEU A 39 -8.74 -22.58 -7.32
C LEU A 39 -9.49 -22.52 -8.65
N ALA A 40 -10.33 -23.52 -8.96
CA ALA A 40 -11.15 -23.53 -10.17
C ALA A 40 -12.15 -22.36 -10.22
N ALA A 41 -12.80 -22.06 -9.10
CA ALA A 41 -13.69 -20.91 -8.99
C ALA A 41 -12.94 -19.59 -9.21
N GLY A 42 -11.72 -19.47 -8.68
CA GLY A 42 -10.84 -18.32 -8.92
C GLY A 42 -10.48 -18.15 -10.41
N VAL A 43 -10.15 -19.24 -11.09
CA VAL A 43 -9.86 -19.24 -12.54
C VAL A 43 -11.08 -18.79 -13.33
N ALA A 44 -12.27 -19.34 -13.05
CA ALA A 44 -13.50 -18.96 -13.75
C ALA A 44 -13.78 -17.45 -13.63
N ARG A 45 -13.73 -16.92 -12.41
CA ARG A 45 -13.89 -15.48 -12.19
C ARG A 45 -12.80 -14.64 -12.87
N ALA A 46 -11.54 -15.10 -12.88
CA ALA A 46 -10.46 -14.40 -13.58
C ALA A 46 -10.70 -14.36 -15.10
N GLN A 47 -11.29 -15.41 -15.69
CA GLN A 47 -11.66 -15.42 -17.11
C GLN A 47 -12.77 -14.40 -17.44
N GLU A 48 -13.74 -14.22 -16.55
CA GLU A 48 -14.76 -13.17 -16.68
C GLU A 48 -14.09 -11.77 -16.64
N HIS A 49 -13.11 -11.59 -15.76
CA HIS A 49 -12.32 -10.33 -15.69
C HIS A 49 -11.56 -10.04 -16.98
N LEU A 50 -10.99 -11.06 -17.64
CA LEU A 50 -10.32 -10.86 -18.94
C LEU A 50 -11.24 -10.22 -19.97
N ALA A 51 -12.49 -10.68 -20.06
CA ALA A 51 -13.49 -10.12 -20.98
C ALA A 51 -13.77 -8.64 -20.66
N ALA A 52 -14.00 -8.32 -19.40
CA ALA A 52 -14.27 -6.95 -18.95
C ALA A 52 -13.07 -6.01 -19.20
N LEU A 53 -11.86 -6.44 -18.90
CA LEU A 53 -10.65 -5.66 -19.12
C LEU A 53 -10.36 -5.44 -20.60
N GLN A 54 -10.55 -6.45 -21.45
CA GLN A 54 -10.41 -6.32 -22.89
C GLN A 54 -11.43 -5.29 -23.45
N ALA A 55 -12.69 -5.36 -23.01
CA ALA A 55 -13.72 -4.39 -23.41
C ALA A 55 -13.38 -2.96 -23.00
N GLN A 56 -12.71 -2.76 -21.85
CA GLN A 56 -12.18 -1.46 -21.44
C GLN A 56 -10.93 -1.05 -22.24
N GLY A 57 -10.28 -1.98 -22.95
CA GLY A 57 -9.12 -1.76 -23.82
C GLY A 57 -7.76 -1.96 -23.12
N TYR A 58 -7.71 -2.70 -22.06
CA TYR A 58 -6.43 -3.20 -21.53
C TYR A 58 -5.82 -4.20 -22.51
N THR A 59 -4.50 -4.12 -22.70
CA THR A 59 -3.75 -4.99 -23.65
C THR A 59 -3.00 -6.11 -22.96
N GLY A 60 -3.10 -6.22 -21.64
CA GLY A 60 -2.47 -7.29 -20.90
C GLY A 60 -2.84 -7.29 -19.43
N VAL A 61 -2.50 -8.38 -18.78
CA VAL A 61 -2.82 -8.65 -17.39
C VAL A 61 -1.60 -9.07 -16.59
N VAL A 62 -1.68 -8.82 -15.30
CA VAL A 62 -0.66 -9.23 -14.32
C VAL A 62 -1.30 -10.19 -13.32
N ILE A 63 -0.66 -11.31 -13.08
CA ILE A 63 -1.11 -12.30 -12.11
C ILE A 63 0.02 -12.69 -11.14
N ASP A 64 -0.30 -12.88 -9.90
CA ASP A 64 0.58 -13.49 -8.90
C ASP A 64 0.57 -15.02 -9.09
N ASN A 65 1.57 -15.78 -8.85
CA ASN A 65 2.95 -15.49 -8.50
C ASN A 65 3.85 -16.61 -9.07
N LEU A 66 5.07 -16.31 -9.47
CA LEU A 66 6.05 -17.29 -9.98
C LEU A 66 6.26 -18.48 -9.03
N ALA A 67 6.27 -18.22 -7.71
CA ALA A 67 6.50 -19.24 -6.70
C ALA A 67 5.49 -20.42 -6.78
N HIS A 68 4.27 -20.17 -7.23
CA HIS A 68 3.24 -21.19 -7.40
C HIS A 68 3.33 -21.94 -8.73
N LEU A 69 4.01 -21.36 -9.73
CA LEU A 69 4.04 -21.87 -11.10
C LEU A 69 5.30 -22.68 -11.46
N VAL A 70 6.20 -22.87 -10.51
CA VAL A 70 7.49 -23.53 -10.75
C VAL A 70 7.62 -24.79 -9.92
N SER A 71 7.81 -25.90 -10.61
CA SER A 71 8.07 -27.24 -10.03
C SER A 71 9.52 -27.66 -10.10
N PHE A 72 10.34 -26.90 -10.86
CA PHE A 72 11.72 -27.25 -11.25
C PHE A 72 11.83 -28.57 -12.04
N GLU A 73 10.72 -29.03 -12.64
CA GLU A 73 10.75 -30.20 -13.49
C GLU A 73 11.52 -29.91 -14.78
N GLY A 74 12.51 -30.73 -15.07
CA GLY A 74 13.45 -30.53 -16.17
C GLY A 74 14.60 -29.58 -15.84
N ALA A 75 14.73 -29.11 -14.61
CA ALA A 75 15.96 -28.44 -14.17
C ALA A 75 17.12 -29.44 -14.14
N PRO A 76 18.38 -29.00 -14.39
CA PRO A 76 19.55 -29.86 -14.36
C PRO A 76 19.82 -30.53 -13.00
N ALA A 77 19.19 -30.07 -11.94
CA ALA A 77 19.29 -30.64 -10.61
C ALA A 77 17.90 -30.68 -9.92
N PRO A 78 17.68 -31.66 -9.03
CA PRO A 78 16.38 -31.86 -8.37
C PRO A 78 16.16 -30.85 -7.24
N VAL A 79 15.71 -29.64 -7.58
CA VAL A 79 15.39 -28.59 -6.59
C VAL A 79 14.16 -28.99 -5.78
N TYR A 80 13.11 -29.49 -6.45
CA TYR A 80 11.96 -30.12 -5.80
C TYR A 80 11.97 -31.62 -6.13
N PRO A 81 12.00 -32.53 -5.13
CA PRO A 81 11.71 -33.93 -5.36
C PRO A 81 10.32 -34.08 -6.02
N ALA A 82 10.20 -34.99 -6.96
CA ALA A 82 9.00 -35.16 -7.80
C ALA A 82 7.72 -35.47 -6.99
N ASP A 83 7.88 -36.16 -5.88
CA ASP A 83 6.83 -36.55 -4.93
C ASP A 83 6.61 -35.52 -3.80
N SER A 84 7.38 -34.43 -3.78
CA SER A 84 7.29 -33.42 -2.72
C SER A 84 5.98 -32.63 -2.77
N PRO A 85 5.46 -32.18 -1.62
CA PRO A 85 4.32 -31.28 -1.57
C PRO A 85 4.50 -30.00 -2.41
N SER A 86 5.73 -29.48 -2.48
CA SER A 86 6.04 -28.29 -3.28
C SER A 86 5.86 -28.55 -4.79
N ALA A 87 6.32 -29.69 -5.29
CA ALA A 87 6.12 -30.09 -6.69
C ALA A 87 4.64 -30.36 -6.98
N ALA A 88 3.92 -31.01 -6.08
CA ALA A 88 2.50 -31.28 -6.23
C ALA A 88 1.66 -30.00 -6.29
N ARG A 89 1.93 -29.02 -5.41
CA ARG A 89 1.29 -27.70 -5.45
C ARG A 89 1.56 -27.00 -6.77
N ALA A 90 2.81 -26.91 -7.19
CA ALA A 90 3.17 -26.25 -8.43
C ALA A 90 2.42 -26.87 -9.64
N ARG A 91 2.34 -28.19 -9.72
CA ARG A 91 1.58 -28.87 -10.79
C ARG A 91 0.09 -28.54 -10.76
N ALA A 92 -0.52 -28.44 -9.58
CA ALA A 92 -1.92 -28.05 -9.44
C ALA A 92 -2.17 -26.64 -9.96
N TYR A 93 -1.36 -25.67 -9.56
CA TYR A 93 -1.46 -24.29 -10.08
C TYR A 93 -1.14 -24.20 -11.58
N GLN A 94 -0.13 -24.92 -12.05
CA GLN A 94 0.20 -24.99 -13.49
C GLN A 94 -0.99 -25.49 -14.33
N ALA A 95 -1.66 -26.55 -13.87
CA ALA A 95 -2.84 -27.08 -14.55
C ALA A 95 -4.00 -26.07 -14.57
N ALA A 96 -4.26 -25.43 -13.44
CA ALA A 96 -5.35 -24.45 -13.30
C ALA A 96 -5.13 -23.16 -14.11
N PHE A 97 -3.90 -22.65 -14.17
CA PHE A 97 -3.59 -21.39 -14.86
C PHE A 97 -3.40 -21.52 -16.35
N ARG A 98 -3.12 -22.71 -16.86
CA ARG A 98 -2.98 -22.96 -18.31
C ARG A 98 -4.18 -22.43 -19.12
N PRO A 99 -5.44 -22.85 -18.84
CA PRO A 99 -6.59 -22.34 -19.59
C PRO A 99 -6.80 -20.83 -19.44
N LEU A 100 -6.43 -20.26 -18.29
CA LEU A 100 -6.51 -18.81 -18.08
C LEU A 100 -5.53 -18.04 -18.99
N PHE A 101 -4.28 -18.52 -19.11
CA PHE A 101 -3.28 -17.89 -19.98
C PHE A 101 -3.58 -18.09 -21.46
N GLU A 102 -4.13 -19.25 -21.83
CA GLU A 102 -4.60 -19.53 -23.19
C GLU A 102 -5.77 -18.61 -23.56
N GLU A 103 -6.71 -18.37 -22.62
CA GLU A 103 -7.81 -17.44 -22.81
C GLU A 103 -7.32 -16.00 -22.99
N ALA A 104 -6.37 -15.55 -22.15
CA ALA A 104 -5.77 -14.22 -22.30
C ALA A 104 -5.12 -14.06 -23.69
N ALA A 105 -4.36 -15.06 -24.14
CA ALA A 105 -3.73 -15.04 -25.45
C ALA A 105 -4.76 -15.05 -26.60
N ARG A 106 -5.85 -15.84 -26.51
CA ARG A 106 -6.94 -15.80 -27.49
C ARG A 106 -7.62 -14.45 -27.60
N ARG A 107 -7.63 -13.68 -26.52
CA ARG A 107 -8.10 -12.30 -26.46
C ARG A 107 -7.09 -11.26 -26.93
N GLY A 108 -5.89 -11.67 -27.34
CA GLY A 108 -4.79 -10.77 -27.72
C GLY A 108 -4.22 -9.99 -26.53
N MET A 109 -4.33 -10.54 -25.32
CA MET A 109 -3.82 -9.92 -24.11
C MET A 109 -2.49 -10.56 -23.69
N ASP A 110 -1.50 -9.73 -23.40
CA ASP A 110 -0.23 -10.16 -22.81
C ASP A 110 -0.43 -10.62 -21.36
N VAL A 111 0.29 -11.67 -20.95
CA VAL A 111 0.30 -12.15 -19.57
C VAL A 111 1.64 -11.83 -18.92
N PHE A 112 1.59 -11.19 -17.77
CA PHE A 112 2.75 -10.95 -16.90
C PHE A 112 2.55 -11.70 -15.58
N VAL A 113 3.60 -12.37 -15.11
CA VAL A 113 3.61 -13.05 -13.82
C VAL A 113 4.46 -12.25 -12.85
N THR A 114 4.00 -12.06 -11.60
CA THR A 114 4.84 -11.44 -10.57
C THR A 114 5.79 -12.46 -9.93
N ALA A 115 6.90 -11.99 -9.43
CA ALA A 115 7.81 -12.78 -8.60
C ALA A 115 8.21 -11.98 -7.37
N ASP A 116 7.82 -12.46 -6.20
CA ASP A 116 8.27 -11.89 -4.94
C ASP A 116 9.60 -12.52 -4.55
N LEU A 117 10.66 -11.93 -5.03
CA LEU A 117 11.98 -12.45 -4.78
C LEU A 117 12.57 -11.86 -3.46
N GLN A 118 12.90 -12.70 -2.52
CA GLN A 118 13.10 -14.16 -2.70
C GLN A 118 12.02 -14.94 -1.96
N TRP A 119 11.29 -15.82 -2.64
CA TRP A 119 10.55 -16.88 -1.97
C TRP A 119 11.47 -18.07 -1.65
N ALA A 120 11.09 -18.87 -0.66
CA ALA A 120 11.70 -20.15 -0.40
C ALA A 120 10.67 -21.18 0.07
N THR A 121 10.91 -22.44 -0.31
CA THR A 121 10.23 -23.62 0.20
C THR A 121 11.22 -24.50 0.93
N PRO A 122 10.82 -25.46 1.78
CA PRO A 122 11.76 -26.35 2.44
C PRO A 122 12.74 -27.04 1.48
N PRO A 123 12.32 -27.66 0.35
CA PRO A 123 13.25 -28.28 -0.58
C PRO A 123 14.15 -27.27 -1.30
N LEU A 124 13.66 -26.07 -1.65
CA LEU A 124 14.51 -25.02 -2.23
C LEU A 124 15.60 -24.59 -1.25
N ARG A 125 15.26 -24.40 0.03
CA ARG A 125 16.25 -24.11 1.08
C ARG A 125 17.29 -25.22 1.23
N ALA A 126 16.87 -26.46 1.20
CA ALA A 126 17.77 -27.60 1.30
C ALA A 126 18.76 -27.61 0.12
N TYR A 127 18.29 -27.35 -1.10
CA TYR A 127 19.12 -27.29 -2.29
C TYR A 127 20.09 -26.09 -2.30
N VAL A 128 19.58 -24.89 -2.00
CA VAL A 128 20.36 -23.64 -2.07
C VAL A 128 21.29 -23.50 -0.87
N GLY A 129 20.88 -23.97 0.30
CA GLY A 129 21.57 -23.74 1.57
C GLY A 129 21.36 -22.29 2.04
N ARG A 130 22.44 -21.51 2.06
CA ARG A 130 22.34 -20.12 2.55
C ARG A 130 21.67 -19.19 1.51
N LEU A 131 20.57 -18.58 1.90
CA LEU A 131 19.86 -17.59 1.09
C LEU A 131 20.56 -16.23 1.17
N THR A 132 21.42 -15.96 0.20
CA THR A 132 22.08 -14.65 0.03
C THR A 132 22.16 -14.27 -1.44
N PRO A 133 22.13 -12.98 -1.80
CA PRO A 133 22.22 -12.53 -3.19
C PRO A 133 23.52 -12.97 -3.91
N ALA A 134 24.58 -13.22 -3.15
CA ALA A 134 25.86 -13.66 -3.70
C ALA A 134 25.94 -15.18 -3.94
N ASN A 135 24.94 -15.96 -3.49
CA ASN A 135 24.95 -17.41 -3.65
C ASN A 135 24.70 -17.81 -5.12
N PRO A 136 25.66 -18.45 -5.83
CA PRO A 136 25.46 -18.83 -7.22
C PRO A 136 24.35 -19.86 -7.44
N ARG A 137 24.09 -20.75 -6.46
CA ARG A 137 22.97 -21.70 -6.54
C ARG A 137 21.63 -20.98 -6.51
N LEU A 138 21.50 -19.89 -5.72
CA LEU A 138 20.29 -19.10 -5.71
C LEU A 138 20.06 -18.40 -7.05
N ALA A 139 21.11 -17.80 -7.63
CA ALA A 139 21.04 -17.21 -8.96
C ALA A 139 20.64 -18.24 -10.03
N GLN A 140 21.19 -19.45 -9.94
CA GLN A 140 20.87 -20.56 -10.83
C GLN A 140 19.41 -21.01 -10.70
N VAL A 141 18.89 -21.17 -9.49
CA VAL A 141 17.51 -21.52 -9.21
C VAL A 141 16.56 -20.47 -9.77
N ASN A 142 16.86 -19.18 -9.59
CA ASN A 142 16.03 -18.11 -10.13
C ASN A 142 16.00 -18.11 -11.67
N ARG A 143 17.12 -18.44 -12.32
CA ARG A 143 17.14 -18.62 -13.79
C ARG A 143 16.28 -19.80 -14.22
N TRP A 144 16.47 -20.98 -13.61
CA TRP A 144 15.68 -22.17 -13.92
C TRP A 144 14.18 -21.98 -13.72
N ALA A 145 13.82 -21.24 -12.67
CA ALA A 145 12.43 -20.88 -12.40
C ALA A 145 11.82 -20.08 -13.56
N LEU A 146 12.57 -19.11 -14.08
CA LEU A 146 12.11 -18.26 -15.17
C LEU A 146 12.11 -19.02 -16.52
N GLU A 147 13.10 -19.84 -16.77
CA GLU A 147 13.17 -20.73 -17.93
C GLU A 147 11.99 -21.73 -17.95
N GLU A 148 11.68 -22.34 -16.79
CA GLU A 148 10.50 -23.21 -16.66
C GLU A 148 9.21 -22.47 -16.94
N LEU A 149 9.03 -21.27 -16.36
CA LEU A 149 7.83 -20.45 -16.59
C LEU A 149 7.60 -20.23 -18.09
N PHE A 150 8.60 -19.76 -18.81
CA PHE A 150 8.48 -19.44 -20.24
C PHE A 150 8.29 -20.70 -21.12
N ARG A 151 8.91 -21.80 -20.75
CA ARG A 151 8.75 -23.08 -21.45
C ARG A 151 7.35 -23.64 -21.27
N ARG A 152 6.80 -23.59 -20.05
CA ARG A 152 5.48 -24.15 -19.74
C ARG A 152 4.33 -23.27 -20.19
N PHE A 153 4.56 -21.98 -20.21
CA PHE A 153 3.57 -20.97 -20.55
C PHE A 153 4.11 -20.00 -21.59
N PRO A 154 4.12 -20.42 -22.87
CA PRO A 154 4.61 -19.55 -23.94
C PRO A 154 3.80 -18.27 -24.12
N GLN A 155 2.58 -18.19 -23.54
CA GLN A 155 1.73 -17.00 -23.48
C GLN A 155 2.25 -15.93 -22.54
N VAL A 156 3.12 -16.27 -21.59
CA VAL A 156 3.67 -15.30 -20.63
C VAL A 156 4.67 -14.38 -21.35
N ARG A 157 4.32 -13.10 -21.44
CA ARG A 157 5.13 -12.05 -22.08
C ARG A 157 6.26 -11.57 -21.20
N GLY A 158 6.12 -11.65 -19.88
CA GLY A 158 7.17 -11.16 -18.99
C GLY A 158 6.98 -11.47 -17.51
N LEU A 159 8.05 -11.14 -16.76
CA LEU A 159 8.11 -11.26 -15.31
C LEU A 159 8.13 -9.87 -14.67
N VAL A 160 7.30 -9.65 -13.65
CA VAL A 160 7.35 -8.45 -12.80
C VAL A 160 8.02 -8.82 -11.48
N VAL A 161 9.23 -8.32 -11.28
CA VAL A 161 10.01 -8.59 -10.06
C VAL A 161 9.66 -7.59 -8.95
N ARG A 162 9.21 -8.13 -7.82
CA ARG A 162 9.03 -7.40 -6.57
C ARG A 162 10.08 -7.86 -5.55
N THR A 163 10.82 -6.96 -4.95
CA THR A 163 11.91 -7.27 -4.00
C THR A 163 11.66 -6.72 -2.62
N GLY A 164 10.85 -5.70 -2.50
CA GLY A 164 10.62 -4.98 -1.26
C GLY A 164 9.54 -5.57 -0.35
N GLU A 165 8.68 -6.39 -0.91
CA GLU A 165 7.53 -6.98 -0.21
C GLU A 165 7.66 -8.50 -0.06
N ALA A 166 8.85 -9.05 -0.20
CA ALA A 166 9.11 -10.49 -0.10
C ALA A 166 8.85 -11.08 1.31
N GLY A 167 7.92 -10.55 1.99
CA GLY A 167 7.03 -11.05 3.00
C GLY A 167 7.57 -11.72 4.24
N GLY A 168 8.86 -11.81 4.45
CA GLY A 168 9.41 -12.41 5.67
C GLY A 168 8.98 -11.74 6.98
N ALA A 169 8.34 -10.56 6.89
CA ALA A 169 7.84 -9.83 8.04
C ALA A 169 6.32 -10.06 8.30
N HIS A 170 5.58 -10.58 7.32
CA HIS A 170 4.12 -10.47 7.36
C HIS A 170 3.37 -11.80 7.30
N ASP A 171 3.70 -12.69 6.38
CA ASP A 171 3.03 -13.97 6.27
C ASP A 171 4.03 -15.07 5.96
N GLN A 172 4.00 -16.09 6.77
CA GLN A 172 4.70 -17.33 6.53
C GLN A 172 3.63 -18.39 6.32
N ALA A 173 3.25 -18.59 5.06
CA ALA A 173 2.50 -19.77 4.73
C ALA A 173 3.37 -21.01 5.03
N ALA A 174 2.75 -22.08 5.50
CA ALA A 174 3.47 -23.31 5.83
C ALA A 174 4.28 -23.86 4.65
N ALA A 175 3.87 -23.56 3.42
CA ALA A 175 4.50 -24.03 2.18
C ALA A 175 5.61 -23.12 1.66
N TYR A 176 5.54 -21.80 1.96
CA TYR A 176 6.44 -20.79 1.44
C TYR A 176 6.88 -19.83 2.52
N THR A 177 8.09 -19.30 2.40
CA THR A 177 8.59 -18.18 3.21
C THR A 177 9.16 -17.12 2.30
N GLY A 178 8.87 -15.86 2.57
CA GLY A 178 9.44 -14.73 1.84
C GLY A 178 10.66 -14.13 2.54
N HIS A 179 11.62 -13.66 1.75
CA HIS A 179 12.88 -13.09 2.23
C HIS A 179 13.25 -11.84 1.46
N MET A 180 13.44 -10.74 2.15
CA MET A 180 13.97 -9.50 1.55
C MET A 180 15.50 -9.59 1.46
N LEU A 181 16.01 -10.12 0.35
CA LEU A 181 17.44 -10.30 0.12
C LEU A 181 18.07 -9.18 -0.69
N TYR A 182 17.34 -8.64 -1.67
CA TYR A 182 17.86 -7.70 -2.65
C TYR A 182 17.70 -6.24 -2.18
N THR A 183 18.28 -5.95 -1.01
CA THR A 183 18.10 -4.66 -0.31
C THR A 183 19.25 -3.67 -0.55
N SER A 184 20.27 -4.05 -1.33
CA SER A 184 21.36 -3.16 -1.76
C SER A 184 21.35 -2.97 -3.27
N VAL A 185 21.96 -1.89 -3.74
CA VAL A 185 22.14 -1.62 -5.19
C VAL A 185 22.84 -2.79 -5.88
N GLU A 186 23.94 -3.27 -5.29
CA GLU A 186 24.69 -4.40 -5.85
C GLU A 186 23.83 -5.67 -5.94
N ALA A 187 23.10 -6.00 -4.87
CA ALA A 187 22.25 -7.20 -4.85
C ALA A 187 21.15 -7.14 -5.92
N LEU A 188 20.48 -5.98 -6.07
CA LEU A 188 19.44 -5.81 -7.07
C LEU A 188 19.99 -5.84 -8.49
N ARG A 189 21.17 -5.22 -8.72
CA ARG A 189 21.87 -5.30 -10.01
C ARG A 189 22.27 -6.73 -10.37
N ARG A 190 22.74 -7.54 -9.41
CA ARG A 190 22.99 -8.98 -9.60
C ARG A 190 21.73 -9.72 -10.03
N LEU A 191 20.60 -9.44 -9.39
CA LEU A 191 19.33 -10.05 -9.75
C LEU A 191 18.94 -9.71 -11.18
N ILE A 192 19.02 -8.43 -11.57
CA ILE A 192 18.73 -7.99 -12.96
C ILE A 192 19.68 -8.70 -13.93
N ALA A 193 20.98 -8.72 -13.65
CA ALA A 193 21.98 -9.41 -14.48
C ALA A 193 21.74 -10.93 -14.57
N THR A 194 21.11 -11.54 -13.56
CA THR A 194 20.78 -12.96 -13.56
C THR A 194 19.54 -13.27 -14.44
N LEU A 195 18.50 -12.43 -14.38
CA LEU A 195 17.21 -12.70 -15.02
C LEU A 195 17.09 -12.13 -16.43
N LEU A 196 17.70 -10.97 -16.69
CA LEU A 196 17.59 -10.28 -17.99
C LEU A 196 18.06 -11.14 -19.17
N PRO A 197 19.17 -11.87 -19.11
CA PRO A 197 19.58 -12.75 -20.21
C PRO A 197 18.55 -13.82 -20.58
N VAL A 198 17.83 -14.36 -19.60
CA VAL A 198 16.75 -15.34 -19.84
C VAL A 198 15.59 -14.68 -20.59
N CYS A 199 15.23 -13.45 -20.19
CA CYS A 199 14.20 -12.69 -20.88
C CYS A 199 14.60 -12.34 -22.31
N VAL A 200 15.84 -11.91 -22.53
CA VAL A 200 16.37 -11.60 -23.87
C VAL A 200 16.35 -12.82 -24.77
N ALA A 201 16.84 -13.97 -24.28
CA ALA A 201 16.88 -15.22 -25.06
C ALA A 201 15.46 -15.70 -25.45
N GLY A 202 14.46 -15.46 -24.63
CA GLY A 202 13.07 -15.84 -24.87
C GLY A 202 12.22 -14.79 -25.59
N ASP A 203 12.77 -13.64 -25.96
CA ASP A 203 12.03 -12.44 -26.39
C ASP A 203 10.92 -12.06 -25.39
N ARG A 204 11.28 -12.00 -24.10
CA ARG A 204 10.38 -11.68 -22.98
C ARG A 204 10.80 -10.39 -22.31
N LEU A 205 9.93 -9.86 -21.45
CA LEU A 205 10.16 -8.63 -20.70
C LEU A 205 10.49 -8.92 -19.23
N LEU A 206 11.49 -8.24 -18.71
CA LEU A 206 11.77 -8.15 -17.29
C LEU A 206 11.32 -6.78 -16.80
N VAL A 207 10.34 -6.75 -15.92
CA VAL A 207 9.85 -5.54 -15.28
C VAL A 207 10.35 -5.49 -13.84
N VAL A 208 11.15 -4.51 -13.49
CA VAL A 208 11.65 -4.32 -12.12
C VAL A 208 10.81 -3.26 -11.44
N ARG A 209 10.10 -3.66 -10.40
CA ARG A 209 9.30 -2.75 -9.60
C ARG A 209 10.19 -1.96 -8.65
N THR A 210 10.09 -0.62 -8.68
CA THR A 210 10.92 0.25 -7.83
C THR A 210 10.43 0.35 -6.39
N TRP A 211 9.20 -0.08 -6.11
CA TRP A 211 8.65 -0.12 -4.75
C TRP A 211 9.35 -1.17 -3.89
N SER A 212 9.96 -0.72 -2.79
CA SER A 212 10.76 -1.56 -1.87
C SER A 212 10.40 -1.35 -0.40
N ILE A 213 9.22 -0.80 -0.11
CA ILE A 213 8.74 -0.44 1.24
C ILE A 213 9.76 0.32 2.11
N GLY A 214 10.69 1.04 1.49
CA GLY A 214 11.69 1.86 2.19
C GLY A 214 12.78 1.08 2.92
N ILE A 215 12.99 -0.21 2.61
CA ILE A 215 13.95 -1.05 3.31
C ILE A 215 15.29 -1.14 2.59
N GLY A 216 16.37 -1.05 3.36
CA GLY A 216 17.74 -1.17 2.89
C GLY A 216 18.20 0.01 2.05
N GLU A 217 19.29 -0.20 1.34
CA GLU A 217 19.91 0.82 0.49
C GLU A 217 19.02 1.19 -0.71
N VAL A 218 18.28 0.22 -1.27
CA VAL A 218 17.35 0.44 -2.38
C VAL A 218 15.99 0.96 -1.93
N GLY A 219 15.78 1.13 -0.62
CA GLY A 219 14.54 1.69 -0.06
C GLY A 219 14.19 3.06 -0.61
N ASP A 220 15.22 3.86 -0.91
CA ASP A 220 15.08 5.19 -1.48
C ASP A 220 14.80 5.20 -2.98
N MET A 221 14.89 4.06 -3.67
CA MET A 221 14.71 3.97 -5.12
C MET A 221 13.32 4.45 -5.56
N ILE A 222 12.34 4.38 -4.66
CA ILE A 222 10.96 4.87 -4.92
C ILE A 222 10.88 6.38 -5.14
N TRP A 223 11.86 7.18 -4.67
CA TRP A 223 11.86 8.65 -4.84
C TRP A 223 13.24 9.23 -5.14
N SER A 224 14.33 8.51 -4.92
CA SER A 224 15.68 9.01 -5.11
C SER A 224 16.16 8.80 -6.53
N ALA A 225 16.35 9.91 -7.27
CA ALA A 225 16.91 9.87 -8.61
C ALA A 225 18.32 9.27 -8.62
N GLU A 226 19.14 9.53 -7.60
CA GLU A 226 20.48 8.95 -7.46
C GLU A 226 20.40 7.43 -7.31
N ARG A 227 19.53 6.94 -6.44
CA ARG A 227 19.39 5.51 -6.20
C ARG A 227 18.81 4.78 -7.41
N TYR A 228 17.82 5.36 -8.08
CA TYR A 228 17.27 4.84 -9.32
C TYR A 228 18.36 4.70 -10.39
N ARG A 229 19.16 5.75 -10.61
CA ARG A 229 20.28 5.69 -11.57
C ARG A 229 21.30 4.62 -11.19
N ALA A 230 21.72 4.56 -9.92
CA ALA A 230 22.69 3.58 -9.44
C ALA A 230 22.24 2.13 -9.70
N VAL A 231 20.95 1.84 -9.59
CA VAL A 231 20.40 0.50 -9.88
C VAL A 231 20.41 0.22 -11.38
N PHE A 232 19.97 1.16 -12.21
CA PHE A 232 19.72 0.91 -13.65
C PHE A 232 20.85 1.33 -14.56
N GLU A 233 21.88 2.02 -14.06
CA GLU A 233 23.04 2.44 -14.85
C GLU A 233 23.72 1.26 -15.57
N GLY A 234 23.97 1.43 -16.88
CA GLY A 234 24.62 0.42 -17.74
C GLY A 234 23.70 -0.71 -18.20
N PHE A 235 22.46 -0.82 -17.71
CA PHE A 235 21.49 -1.74 -18.28
C PHE A 235 20.77 -1.08 -19.47
N VAL A 236 21.19 -1.43 -20.68
CA VAL A 236 20.56 -0.99 -21.93
C VAL A 236 19.96 -2.20 -22.63
N SER A 237 18.65 -2.35 -22.53
CA SER A 237 17.94 -3.45 -23.18
C SER A 237 16.48 -3.08 -23.44
N PRO A 238 15.91 -3.38 -24.61
CA PRO A 238 14.48 -3.23 -24.88
C PRO A 238 13.63 -4.19 -24.07
N HIS A 239 14.23 -5.24 -23.50
CA HIS A 239 13.57 -6.25 -22.67
C HIS A 239 13.52 -5.87 -21.19
N LEU A 240 14.12 -4.75 -20.77
CA LEU A 240 14.07 -4.28 -19.39
C LEU A 240 13.14 -3.07 -19.26
N LEU A 241 12.19 -3.15 -18.30
CA LEU A 241 11.34 -2.05 -17.91
C LEU A 241 11.45 -1.80 -16.40
N ALA A 242 11.20 -0.57 -16.00
CA ALA A 242 11.02 -0.21 -14.60
C ALA A 242 9.54 0.10 -14.33
N SER A 243 8.97 -0.46 -13.27
CA SER A 243 7.63 -0.11 -12.81
C SER A 243 7.72 0.88 -11.66
N VAL A 244 7.11 2.06 -11.85
CA VAL A 244 7.24 3.22 -10.96
C VAL A 244 5.85 3.71 -10.54
N LYS A 245 5.59 3.83 -9.24
CA LYS A 245 4.34 4.44 -8.76
C LYS A 245 4.26 5.91 -9.20
N HIS A 246 3.06 6.40 -9.46
CA HIS A 246 2.83 7.79 -9.88
C HIS A 246 3.31 8.83 -8.85
N GLY A 247 3.28 8.49 -7.57
CA GLY A 247 3.78 9.30 -6.47
C GLY A 247 5.04 8.70 -5.83
N PRO A 248 5.78 9.49 -5.03
CA PRO A 248 7.03 9.05 -4.39
C PRO A 248 6.81 8.16 -3.16
N SER A 249 5.61 7.73 -2.89
CA SER A 249 5.22 6.86 -1.81
C SER A 249 4.17 5.86 -2.28
N ASP A 250 3.39 5.30 -1.36
CA ASP A 250 2.27 4.44 -1.71
C ASP A 250 1.12 5.23 -2.37
N PHE A 251 0.02 4.57 -2.72
CA PHE A 251 -1.06 5.14 -3.52
C PHE A 251 -1.93 6.18 -2.79
N PHE A 252 -1.33 7.05 -1.97
CA PHE A 252 -2.01 8.16 -1.34
C PHE A 252 -2.39 9.25 -2.35
N ARG A 253 -3.45 10.01 -2.04
CA ARG A 253 -4.02 10.96 -2.98
C ARG A 253 -3.22 12.26 -3.10
N LEU A 254 -2.83 12.87 -2.02
CA LEU A 254 -2.23 14.20 -1.99
C LEU A 254 -0.69 14.17 -2.15
N LEU A 255 -0.17 13.30 -2.99
CA LEU A 255 1.26 13.18 -3.24
C LEU A 255 1.69 13.99 -4.47
N PRO A 256 2.90 14.55 -4.46
CA PRO A 256 3.53 15.07 -5.68
C PRO A 256 3.80 13.93 -6.66
N HIS A 257 4.15 14.29 -7.88
CA HIS A 257 4.60 13.30 -8.85
C HIS A 257 5.94 12.69 -8.45
N ASN A 258 6.12 11.43 -8.82
CA ASN A 258 7.34 10.71 -8.49
C ASN A 258 8.55 11.30 -9.24
N PRO A 259 9.59 11.75 -8.53
CA PRO A 259 10.77 12.37 -9.15
C PRO A 259 11.63 11.39 -9.95
N THR A 260 11.34 10.09 -9.90
CA THR A 260 12.04 9.09 -10.72
C THR A 260 11.36 8.83 -12.06
N LEU A 261 10.16 9.39 -12.27
CA LEU A 261 9.51 9.32 -13.58
C LEU A 261 10.29 10.16 -14.62
N GLY A 262 10.50 9.56 -15.79
CA GLY A 262 11.24 10.19 -16.89
C GLY A 262 12.77 10.16 -16.78
N LEU A 263 13.32 9.60 -15.72
CA LEU A 263 14.78 9.47 -15.60
C LEU A 263 15.37 8.55 -16.68
N PRO A 264 16.63 8.81 -17.13
CA PRO A 264 17.36 7.91 -18.00
C PRO A 264 17.47 6.49 -17.42
N GLY A 265 17.38 5.48 -18.31
CA GLY A 265 17.43 4.08 -17.94
C GLY A 265 16.44 3.25 -18.76
N PRO A 266 15.85 2.19 -18.23
CA PRO A 266 14.85 1.38 -18.92
C PRO A 266 13.58 2.19 -19.22
N ARG A 267 12.77 1.71 -20.16
CA ARG A 267 11.42 2.20 -20.37
C ARG A 267 10.61 2.02 -19.07
N GLN A 268 9.62 2.90 -18.86
CA GLN A 268 8.89 2.94 -17.60
C GLN A 268 7.40 2.61 -17.76
N ILE A 269 6.89 1.80 -16.85
CA ILE A 269 5.47 1.58 -16.63
C ILE A 269 5.08 2.40 -15.39
N VAL A 270 4.00 3.18 -15.47
CA VAL A 270 3.46 3.93 -14.32
C VAL A 270 2.44 3.07 -13.59
N GLU A 271 2.67 2.86 -12.29
CA GLU A 271 1.68 2.19 -11.43
C GLU A 271 0.60 3.16 -10.96
N LEU A 272 -0.66 2.80 -11.22
CA LEU A 272 -1.87 3.47 -10.75
C LEU A 272 -2.73 2.48 -9.95
N GLN A 273 -3.59 2.98 -9.06
CA GLN A 273 -4.45 2.11 -8.28
C GLN A 273 -5.92 2.53 -8.40
N ASN A 274 -6.72 1.68 -9.04
CA ASN A 274 -8.16 1.87 -9.21
C ASN A 274 -8.95 1.49 -7.96
N ARG A 275 -8.49 0.47 -7.21
CA ARG A 275 -9.16 -0.03 -6.01
C ARG A 275 -9.06 0.92 -4.82
N ARG A 276 -8.09 1.83 -4.79
CA ARG A 276 -7.92 2.84 -3.72
C ARG A 276 -7.85 2.22 -2.32
N GLU A 277 -6.77 1.47 -2.06
CA GLU A 277 -6.60 0.72 -0.79
C GLU A 277 -6.65 1.60 0.47
N TYR A 278 -6.19 2.84 0.39
CA TYR A 278 -6.22 3.79 1.51
C TYR A 278 -7.53 4.59 1.62
N GLU A 279 -8.48 4.29 0.74
CA GLU A 279 -9.78 4.97 0.65
C GLU A 279 -10.91 3.93 0.69
N LEU A 280 -10.84 3.02 1.67
CA LEU A 280 -11.77 1.91 1.92
C LEU A 280 -11.80 0.83 0.83
N PHE A 281 -10.70 0.59 0.14
CA PHE A 281 -10.52 -0.57 -0.77
C PHE A 281 -11.61 -0.71 -1.85
N GLY A 282 -12.10 0.42 -2.37
CA GLY A 282 -13.16 0.46 -3.36
C GLY A 282 -14.57 0.25 -2.79
N MET A 283 -14.73 0.02 -1.50
CA MET A 283 -16.04 0.01 -0.84
C MET A 283 -16.69 1.40 -0.81
N ALA A 284 -15.86 2.45 -0.70
CA ALA A 284 -16.28 3.82 -0.89
C ALA A 284 -16.09 4.28 -2.33
N PRO A 285 -16.96 5.14 -2.88
CA PRO A 285 -16.67 5.84 -4.13
C PRO A 285 -15.42 6.71 -3.91
N SER A 286 -14.48 6.62 -4.84
CA SER A 286 -13.24 7.40 -4.78
C SER A 286 -12.75 7.67 -6.20
N SER A 287 -13.23 8.75 -6.81
CA SER A 287 -12.91 9.09 -8.19
C SER A 287 -11.42 9.24 -8.42
N VAL A 288 -10.93 8.53 -9.41
CA VAL A 288 -9.53 8.57 -9.86
C VAL A 288 -9.31 9.56 -11.02
N ALA A 289 -10.37 10.13 -11.58
CA ALA A 289 -10.31 10.91 -12.81
C ALA A 289 -9.27 12.05 -12.74
N GLY A 290 -9.34 12.89 -11.73
CA GLY A 290 -8.39 13.99 -11.54
C GLY A 290 -6.96 13.49 -11.25
N LEU A 291 -6.84 12.51 -10.35
CA LEU A 291 -5.56 11.95 -9.92
C LEU A 291 -4.81 11.23 -11.07
N HIS A 292 -5.49 10.30 -11.74
CA HIS A 292 -4.88 9.53 -12.82
C HIS A 292 -4.69 10.39 -14.08
N GLY A 293 -5.62 11.29 -14.39
CA GLY A 293 -5.47 12.24 -15.49
C GLY A 293 -4.23 13.12 -15.32
N ALA A 294 -3.99 13.66 -14.13
CA ALA A 294 -2.78 14.44 -13.84
C ALA A 294 -1.51 13.58 -13.97
N ALA A 295 -1.50 12.35 -13.41
CA ALA A 295 -0.37 11.44 -13.50
C ALA A 295 -0.04 11.07 -14.97
N LEU A 296 -1.05 10.79 -15.78
CA LEU A 296 -0.89 10.41 -17.19
C LEU A 296 -0.46 11.58 -18.07
N ARG A 297 -1.01 12.79 -17.86
CA ARG A 297 -0.53 13.99 -18.57
C ARG A 297 0.94 14.23 -18.30
N GLN A 298 1.36 14.09 -17.04
CA GLN A 298 2.77 14.26 -16.72
C GLN A 298 3.63 13.15 -17.30
N ALA A 299 3.21 11.89 -17.24
CA ALA A 299 3.94 10.79 -17.85
C ALA A 299 4.09 10.99 -19.36
N ALA A 300 3.03 11.39 -20.06
CA ALA A 300 3.07 11.64 -21.49
C ALA A 300 3.95 12.84 -21.86
N ALA A 301 3.89 13.94 -21.09
CA ALA A 301 4.60 15.17 -21.41
C ALA A 301 6.10 15.13 -21.05
N HIS A 302 6.49 14.42 -20.00
CA HIS A 302 7.83 14.51 -19.42
C HIS A 302 8.59 13.17 -19.42
N ASN A 303 7.99 12.08 -19.89
CA ASN A 303 8.61 10.77 -19.92
C ASN A 303 8.67 10.17 -21.33
N PRO A 304 9.75 10.45 -22.13
CA PRO A 304 9.89 9.90 -23.46
C PRO A 304 10.06 8.37 -23.46
N ARG A 305 10.24 7.77 -22.27
CA ARG A 305 10.40 6.33 -22.07
C ARG A 305 9.14 5.66 -21.54
N PHE A 306 8.02 6.40 -21.49
CA PHE A 306 6.74 5.88 -21.02
C PHE A 306 6.28 4.71 -21.90
N ALA A 307 6.09 3.56 -21.28
CA ALA A 307 5.71 2.32 -21.95
C ALA A 307 4.24 1.93 -21.72
N GLY A 308 3.58 2.55 -20.75
CA GLY A 308 2.19 2.26 -20.39
C GLY A 308 1.95 2.29 -18.89
N VAL A 309 0.84 1.67 -18.48
CA VAL A 309 0.36 1.67 -17.12
C VAL A 309 0.21 0.24 -16.61
N TRP A 310 0.49 0.05 -15.33
CA TRP A 310 0.00 -1.07 -14.54
C TRP A 310 -1.04 -0.56 -13.55
N ALA A 311 -2.31 -0.90 -13.78
CA ALA A 311 -3.42 -0.53 -12.92
C ALA A 311 -3.72 -1.64 -11.91
N TRP A 312 -3.70 -1.30 -10.64
CA TRP A 312 -4.06 -2.18 -9.53
C TRP A 312 -5.57 -2.14 -9.32
N ASN A 313 -6.25 -3.20 -9.77
CA ASN A 313 -7.72 -3.32 -9.72
C ASN A 313 -8.19 -4.19 -8.55
N ALA A 314 -7.47 -5.27 -8.29
CA ALA A 314 -7.96 -6.35 -7.47
C ALA A 314 -7.03 -6.70 -6.31
N THR A 315 -5.76 -6.37 -6.41
CA THR A 315 -4.75 -6.70 -5.41
C THR A 315 -4.20 -5.46 -4.73
N GLY A 316 -3.44 -5.67 -3.70
CA GLY A 316 -2.82 -4.63 -2.88
C GLY A 316 -3.64 -4.30 -1.64
N GLY A 317 -2.94 -3.99 -0.57
CA GLY A 317 -3.48 -3.37 0.61
C GLY A 317 -3.83 -4.25 1.78
N TRP A 318 -4.42 -3.58 2.75
CA TRP A 318 -4.55 -3.99 4.14
C TRP A 318 -5.91 -4.58 4.48
N GLY A 319 -6.85 -4.60 3.58
CA GLY A 319 -8.22 -4.98 3.84
C GLY A 319 -8.74 -6.04 2.88
N GLY A 320 -9.50 -6.99 3.40
CA GLY A 320 -10.32 -7.87 2.61
C GLY A 320 -11.56 -7.11 2.16
N GLY A 321 -11.69 -6.82 0.92
CA GLY A 321 -12.93 -6.47 0.26
C GLY A 321 -12.98 -7.32 -0.99
N THR A 322 -14.15 -7.63 -1.49
CA THR A 322 -14.30 -8.32 -2.74
C THR A 322 -13.59 -7.52 -3.83
N ALA A 323 -12.60 -8.14 -4.42
CA ALA A 323 -11.74 -7.51 -5.40
C ALA A 323 -12.22 -7.79 -6.82
N ALA A 324 -13.47 -8.18 -6.99
CA ALA A 324 -13.94 -8.65 -8.27
C ALA A 324 -14.36 -7.51 -9.20
N LEU A 325 -13.92 -7.60 -10.43
CA LEU A 325 -14.45 -6.90 -11.59
C LEU A 325 -15.38 -7.87 -12.31
N GLY A 326 -16.46 -7.37 -12.93
CA GLY A 326 -17.35 -8.19 -13.73
C GLY A 326 -18.75 -8.34 -13.14
N GLU A 327 -19.67 -8.93 -13.92
CA GLU A 327 -21.12 -8.91 -13.62
C GLU A 327 -21.55 -9.61 -12.34
N GLY A 328 -20.70 -10.41 -11.72
CA GLY A 328 -21.00 -11.15 -10.50
C GLY A 328 -20.18 -10.77 -9.29
N GLY A 329 -19.21 -9.91 -9.43
CA GLY A 329 -18.30 -9.60 -8.31
C GLY A 329 -17.97 -8.11 -8.22
N TRP A 330 -18.55 -7.43 -7.84
CA TRP A 330 -19.26 -6.27 -7.39
C TRP A 330 -18.46 -5.17 -6.68
N ASN A 331 -17.27 -4.84 -7.08
CA ASN A 331 -16.76 -3.55 -6.76
C ASN A 331 -17.00 -2.57 -7.92
N LEU A 332 -18.23 -2.09 -8.03
CA LEU A 332 -18.65 -1.17 -9.08
C LEU A 332 -17.76 0.07 -9.19
N TRP A 333 -17.27 0.59 -8.07
CA TRP A 333 -16.39 1.76 -8.08
C TRP A 333 -15.00 1.46 -8.62
N THR A 334 -14.46 0.27 -8.36
CA THR A 334 -13.19 -0.16 -8.95
C THR A 334 -13.34 -0.41 -10.45
N GLU A 335 -14.44 -1.00 -10.88
CA GLU A 335 -14.74 -1.22 -12.29
C GLU A 335 -14.86 0.11 -13.03
N LEU A 336 -15.61 1.07 -12.50
CA LEU A 336 -15.72 2.43 -13.04
C LEU A 336 -14.35 3.13 -13.08
N SER A 337 -13.57 3.04 -12.00
CA SER A 337 -12.21 3.61 -11.93
C SER A 337 -11.30 2.99 -12.99
N SER A 338 -11.42 1.69 -13.23
CA SER A 338 -10.68 0.97 -14.26
C SER A 338 -11.04 1.48 -15.67
N ALA A 339 -12.32 1.63 -15.95
CA ALA A 339 -12.79 2.19 -17.24
C ALA A 339 -12.32 3.63 -17.45
N VAL A 340 -12.38 4.47 -16.41
CA VAL A 340 -11.89 5.86 -16.45
C VAL A 340 -10.38 5.88 -16.70
N THR A 341 -9.61 5.05 -16.00
CA THR A 341 -8.15 4.98 -16.18
C THR A 341 -7.77 4.53 -17.60
N ALA A 342 -8.45 3.53 -18.14
CA ALA A 342 -8.22 3.06 -19.50
C ALA A 342 -8.57 4.13 -20.57
N ALA A 343 -9.62 4.91 -20.36
CA ALA A 343 -9.99 6.00 -21.24
C ALA A 343 -8.96 7.15 -21.18
N LEU A 344 -8.54 7.53 -19.97
CA LEU A 344 -7.51 8.56 -19.74
C LEU A 344 -6.13 8.16 -20.29
N LEU A 345 -5.83 6.87 -20.36
CA LEU A 345 -4.58 6.41 -20.98
C LEU A 345 -4.57 6.65 -22.49
N ARG A 346 -5.74 6.58 -23.15
CA ARG A 346 -5.88 6.89 -24.58
C ARG A 346 -5.88 8.40 -24.84
N ASP A 347 -6.53 9.15 -23.96
CA ASP A 347 -6.58 10.61 -23.99
C ASP A 347 -6.50 11.17 -22.56
N PRO A 348 -5.29 11.59 -22.12
CA PRO A 348 -5.09 12.13 -20.77
C PRO A 348 -5.85 13.46 -20.50
N ASN A 349 -6.37 14.10 -21.54
CA ASN A 349 -7.14 15.33 -21.46
C ASN A 349 -8.66 15.12 -21.57
N LEU A 350 -9.09 13.84 -21.66
CA LEU A 350 -10.51 13.51 -21.76
C LEU A 350 -11.30 14.11 -20.59
N ASP A 351 -12.40 14.80 -20.92
CA ASP A 351 -13.44 15.07 -19.92
C ASP A 351 -14.15 13.75 -19.57
N SER A 352 -13.77 13.21 -18.43
CA SER A 352 -14.32 11.94 -17.95
C SER A 352 -15.76 12.02 -17.44
N ALA A 353 -16.36 13.21 -17.34
CA ALA A 353 -17.72 13.37 -16.82
C ALA A 353 -18.75 12.62 -17.66
N ALA A 354 -18.72 12.83 -18.97
CA ALA A 354 -19.64 12.15 -19.90
C ALA A 354 -19.44 10.62 -19.91
N LEU A 355 -18.19 10.15 -19.79
CA LEU A 355 -17.90 8.72 -19.67
C LEU A 355 -18.52 8.13 -18.39
N ILE A 356 -18.33 8.81 -17.26
CA ILE A 356 -18.84 8.38 -15.95
C ILE A 356 -20.38 8.34 -15.97
N GLU A 357 -21.02 9.37 -16.51
CA GLU A 357 -22.48 9.45 -16.61
C GLU A 357 -23.05 8.34 -17.49
N ARG A 358 -22.47 8.12 -18.67
CA ARG A 358 -22.88 7.03 -19.57
C ARG A 358 -22.69 5.67 -18.91
N TRP A 359 -21.52 5.39 -18.33
CA TRP A 359 -21.22 4.12 -17.67
C TRP A 359 -22.21 3.80 -16.55
N CYS A 360 -22.50 4.80 -15.70
CA CYS A 360 -23.46 4.64 -14.61
C CYS A 360 -24.89 4.47 -15.14
N ALA A 361 -25.29 5.21 -16.18
CA ALA A 361 -26.62 5.10 -16.76
C ALA A 361 -26.86 3.74 -17.41
N GLU A 362 -25.89 3.20 -18.12
CA GLU A 362 -25.94 1.86 -18.74
C GLU A 362 -26.08 0.74 -17.71
N ARG A 363 -25.41 0.84 -16.55
CA ARG A 363 -25.38 -0.22 -15.54
C ARG A 363 -26.45 -0.10 -14.45
N LEU A 364 -26.89 1.11 -14.16
CA LEU A 364 -27.76 1.43 -13.02
C LEU A 364 -29.07 2.12 -13.43
N GLY A 365 -29.32 2.24 -14.73
CA GLY A 365 -30.47 2.98 -15.25
C GLY A 365 -30.33 4.50 -15.20
N ALA A 366 -31.13 5.17 -16.01
CA ALA A 366 -30.93 6.60 -16.31
C ALA A 366 -31.02 7.53 -15.08
N SER A 367 -32.00 7.35 -14.22
CA SER A 367 -32.24 8.25 -13.07
C SER A 367 -31.28 7.98 -11.92
N PHE A 368 -31.23 6.74 -11.46
CA PHE A 368 -30.34 6.31 -10.38
C PHE A 368 -28.87 6.41 -10.80
N GLY A 369 -28.54 6.03 -12.04
CA GLY A 369 -27.20 6.14 -12.61
C GLY A 369 -26.67 7.57 -12.63
N ARG A 370 -27.50 8.59 -12.97
CA ARG A 370 -27.07 9.99 -12.85
C ARG A 370 -26.75 10.41 -11.42
N ALA A 371 -27.51 9.92 -10.43
CA ALA A 371 -27.20 10.20 -9.02
C ALA A 371 -25.90 9.52 -8.59
N ALA A 372 -25.67 8.29 -8.99
CA ALA A 372 -24.43 7.55 -8.73
C ALA A 372 -23.20 8.19 -9.41
N ALA A 373 -23.36 8.65 -10.66
CA ALA A 373 -22.33 9.37 -11.39
C ALA A 373 -21.93 10.69 -10.70
N LEU A 374 -22.91 11.43 -10.20
CA LEU A 374 -22.64 12.65 -9.45
C LEU A 374 -21.87 12.37 -8.16
N LEU A 375 -22.29 11.37 -7.39
CA LEU A 375 -21.56 10.95 -6.21
C LEU A 375 -20.11 10.57 -6.56
N TYR A 376 -19.90 9.72 -7.58
CA TYR A 376 -18.56 9.32 -7.97
C TYR A 376 -17.71 10.50 -8.42
N ARG A 377 -18.22 11.43 -9.21
CA ARG A 377 -17.49 12.62 -9.67
C ARG A 377 -17.02 13.50 -8.52
N GLU A 378 -17.88 13.72 -7.54
CA GLU A 378 -17.55 14.53 -6.35
C GLU A 378 -16.69 13.78 -5.33
N SER A 379 -16.69 12.45 -5.34
CA SER A 379 -16.08 11.63 -4.30
C SER A 379 -14.58 11.87 -4.11
N GLY A 380 -13.84 12.20 -5.18
CA GLY A 380 -12.42 12.53 -5.07
C GLY A 380 -12.16 13.68 -4.09
N GLU A 381 -12.91 14.77 -4.24
CA GLU A 381 -12.80 15.94 -3.36
C GLU A 381 -13.36 15.66 -1.96
N LEU A 382 -14.45 14.91 -1.87
CA LEU A 382 -15.03 14.51 -0.58
C LEU A 382 -14.06 13.63 0.24
N ILE A 383 -13.35 12.72 -0.42
CA ILE A 383 -12.28 11.94 0.19
C ILE A 383 -11.13 12.83 0.66
N GLU A 384 -10.69 13.78 -0.15
CA GLU A 384 -9.61 14.70 0.23
C GLU A 384 -9.96 15.55 1.45
N ARG A 385 -11.20 15.96 1.60
CA ARG A 385 -11.67 16.76 2.73
C ARG A 385 -11.99 15.93 3.97
N GLY A 386 -12.54 14.74 3.76
CA GLY A 386 -13.05 13.89 4.85
C GLY A 386 -12.03 12.90 5.39
N TRP A 387 -11.38 12.14 4.51
CA TRP A 387 -10.40 11.12 4.89
C TRP A 387 -9.01 11.67 5.14
N TYR A 388 -8.55 12.55 4.23
CA TYR A 388 -7.28 13.22 4.35
C TYR A 388 -7.43 14.52 5.14
N ILE A 389 -6.32 14.99 5.68
CA ILE A 389 -6.26 16.28 6.39
C ILE A 389 -5.36 17.20 5.57
N ARG A 390 -5.97 18.07 4.79
CA ARG A 390 -5.25 19.04 3.95
C ARG A 390 -4.53 20.09 4.80
N GLY A 391 -3.50 20.70 4.27
CA GLY A 391 -2.79 21.81 4.91
C GLY A 391 -1.80 21.45 6.01
N ALA A 392 -1.48 20.17 6.22
CA ALA A 392 -0.44 19.75 7.16
C ALA A 392 0.96 19.82 6.54
N GLY A 393 1.45 20.98 6.24
CA GLY A 393 2.74 21.10 5.56
C GLY A 393 3.58 22.33 5.92
N GLY A 394 3.02 23.27 6.62
CA GLY A 394 3.66 24.56 6.86
C GLY A 394 4.13 24.82 8.29
N GLY A 395 4.07 23.82 9.16
CA GLY A 395 4.31 24.01 10.59
C GLY A 395 5.73 23.74 11.06
N LEU A 396 5.84 23.23 12.27
CA LEU A 396 7.05 23.09 13.07
C LEU A 396 8.20 22.33 12.36
N LEU A 397 7.88 21.34 11.51
CA LEU A 397 8.84 20.57 10.72
C LEU A 397 9.03 21.14 9.30
N GLY A 398 8.16 22.00 8.84
CA GLY A 398 8.19 22.65 7.52
C GLY A 398 9.06 23.90 7.44
N GLY A 399 10.03 24.07 8.35
CA GLY A 399 10.86 25.27 8.45
C GLY A 399 11.60 25.63 7.17
N ALA A 400 11.34 26.83 6.72
CA ALA A 400 12.23 27.81 6.10
C ALA A 400 13.38 27.30 5.21
N ALA A 401 13.12 26.44 4.25
CA ALA A 401 13.99 26.32 3.10
C ALA A 401 13.24 26.86 1.88
N GLY A 402 13.44 28.14 1.56
CA GLY A 402 12.80 28.86 0.48
C GLY A 402 13.13 28.36 -0.93
N ARG A 403 12.88 27.12 -1.26
CA ARG A 403 13.07 26.57 -2.60
C ARG A 403 12.12 25.42 -2.92
N ALA A 404 10.92 25.50 -2.70
CA ALA A 404 9.79 24.80 -3.28
C ALA A 404 8.58 25.11 -2.42
N ALA A 405 7.42 25.19 -3.00
CA ALA A 405 6.21 25.45 -2.23
C ALA A 405 6.15 24.46 -1.06
N PRO A 406 5.96 24.91 0.19
CA PRO A 406 5.94 24.03 1.37
C PRO A 406 4.91 22.91 1.28
N GLU A 407 3.95 23.07 0.40
CA GLU A 407 2.85 22.14 0.12
C GLU A 407 3.32 20.87 -0.61
N GLU A 408 4.39 20.93 -1.39
CA GLU A 408 4.86 19.78 -2.20
C GLU A 408 5.72 18.79 -1.42
N ARG A 409 6.40 19.20 -0.34
CA ARG A 409 7.38 18.36 0.36
C ARG A 409 6.85 17.60 1.58
N LEU A 410 5.68 17.96 2.10
CA LEU A 410 5.14 17.43 3.35
C LEU A 410 3.73 16.86 3.22
N ASN A 411 3.24 16.77 1.99
CA ASN A 411 1.94 16.17 1.70
C ASN A 411 1.87 14.70 2.09
N THR A 412 2.99 14.00 2.21
CA THR A 412 3.04 12.61 2.64
C THR A 412 2.49 12.40 4.06
N LEU A 413 2.92 13.17 5.04
CA LEU A 413 2.39 13.05 6.41
C LEU A 413 1.08 13.81 6.61
N GLY A 414 0.88 14.90 5.89
CA GLY A 414 -0.38 15.65 5.91
C GLY A 414 -1.50 14.98 5.13
N SER A 415 -1.16 14.08 4.23
CA SER A 415 -2.09 13.24 3.49
C SER A 415 -2.26 11.87 4.13
N ILE A 416 -1.73 11.64 5.32
CA ILE A 416 -1.96 10.39 6.00
C ILE A 416 -3.45 10.18 6.17
N TYR A 417 -3.90 9.18 5.53
CA TYR A 417 -5.21 8.62 5.59
C TYR A 417 -5.53 8.19 7.02
N LEU A 418 -6.46 8.90 7.65
CA LEU A 418 -6.77 8.69 9.05
C LEU A 418 -7.10 7.23 9.40
N PRO A 419 -7.88 6.48 8.61
CA PRO A 419 -8.11 5.06 8.86
C PRO A 419 -6.87 4.16 8.74
N SER A 420 -5.91 4.41 7.86
CA SER A 420 -4.67 3.63 7.87
C SER A 420 -3.78 3.96 9.07
N LEU A 421 -3.86 5.18 9.58
CA LEU A 421 -3.33 5.54 10.89
C LEU A 421 -4.00 4.74 12.00
N LEU A 422 -5.30 4.53 11.92
CA LEU A 422 -6.03 3.77 12.91
C LEU A 422 -5.60 2.29 12.91
N TRP A 423 -5.36 1.70 11.75
CA TRP A 423 -4.97 0.29 11.63
C TRP A 423 -3.51 0.01 11.95
N VAL A 424 -2.62 0.85 11.45
CA VAL A 424 -1.17 0.61 11.52
C VAL A 424 -0.57 1.13 12.80
N TRP A 425 -1.09 2.23 13.32
CA TRP A 425 -0.45 3.02 14.35
C TRP A 425 -1.12 2.91 15.72
N TRP A 426 -2.43 2.60 15.75
CA TRP A 426 -3.14 2.44 17.02
C TRP A 426 -2.92 1.06 17.64
N SER A 427 -2.54 0.05 16.86
CA SER A 427 -2.01 -1.19 17.43
C SER A 427 -0.78 -0.95 18.33
N ARG A 428 -0.28 0.30 18.39
CA ARG A 428 0.88 0.70 19.16
C ARG A 428 0.66 2.00 19.92
N PRO A 429 0.46 1.91 21.23
CA PRO A 429 0.15 3.06 22.09
C PRO A 429 1.17 4.20 22.07
N THR A 430 2.37 3.94 21.53
CA THR A 430 3.49 4.91 21.47
C THR A 430 3.51 5.73 20.18
N ALA A 431 2.93 5.25 19.10
CA ALA A 431 2.98 5.92 17.80
C ALA A 431 1.83 6.92 17.60
N ALA A 432 0.62 6.57 18.02
CA ALA A 432 -0.54 7.44 17.89
C ALA A 432 -0.34 8.84 18.51
N PRO A 433 0.23 9.00 19.74
CA PRO A 433 0.53 10.31 20.28
C PRO A 433 1.46 11.17 19.41
N LEU A 434 2.45 10.55 18.76
CA LEU A 434 3.38 11.28 17.89
C LEU A 434 2.70 11.83 16.65
N ILE A 435 1.78 11.07 16.05
CA ILE A 435 1.08 11.47 14.84
C ILE A 435 0.09 12.59 15.11
N TRP A 436 -0.72 12.46 16.15
CA TRP A 436 -1.66 13.52 16.52
C TRP A 436 -0.93 14.79 16.97
N ALA A 437 0.18 14.65 17.68
CA ALA A 437 1.05 15.79 18.02
C ALA A 437 1.63 16.42 16.74
N TYR A 438 2.05 15.61 15.76
CA TYR A 438 2.54 16.10 14.47
C TYR A 438 1.44 16.87 13.73
N LEU A 439 0.25 16.32 13.59
CA LEU A 439 -0.88 16.97 12.93
C LEU A 439 -1.23 18.29 13.64
N ALA A 440 -1.33 18.28 14.96
CA ALA A 440 -1.62 19.48 15.76
C ALA A 440 -0.56 20.57 15.59
N ALA A 441 0.71 20.18 15.41
CA ALA A 441 1.84 21.12 15.26
C ALA A 441 1.97 21.69 13.84
N ASN A 442 1.53 20.95 12.83
CA ASN A 442 1.81 21.27 11.42
C ASN A 442 0.60 21.75 10.62
N LEU A 443 -0.62 21.60 11.12
CA LEU A 443 -1.79 22.19 10.49
C LEU A 443 -1.78 23.71 10.62
N ARG A 444 -1.87 24.42 9.48
CA ARG A 444 -1.95 25.88 9.44
C ARG A 444 -3.27 26.38 10.03
N ASP A 445 -4.36 25.75 9.61
CA ASP A 445 -5.72 26.05 10.10
C ASP A 445 -6.44 24.76 10.50
N ARG A 446 -6.44 24.51 11.81
CA ARG A 446 -7.16 23.37 12.39
C ARG A 446 -8.68 23.52 12.27
N GLY A 447 -9.18 24.75 12.31
CA GLY A 447 -10.60 25.04 12.13
C GLY A 447 -11.07 24.72 10.72
N ALA A 448 -10.29 25.07 9.70
CA ALA A 448 -10.57 24.67 8.33
C ALA A 448 -10.60 23.15 8.15
N ALA A 449 -9.64 22.43 8.72
CA ALA A 449 -9.61 20.97 8.66
C ALA A 449 -10.87 20.31 9.27
N LEU A 450 -11.42 20.88 10.34
CA LEU A 450 -12.67 20.40 10.95
C LEU A 450 -13.89 20.76 10.08
N ARG A 451 -13.98 21.99 9.60
CA ARG A 451 -15.08 22.43 8.72
C ARG A 451 -15.12 21.64 7.41
N GLU A 452 -13.98 21.38 6.79
CA GLU A 452 -13.90 20.58 5.57
C GLU A 452 -14.40 19.15 5.79
N GLY A 453 -14.03 18.52 6.91
CA GLY A 453 -14.52 17.20 7.28
C GLY A 453 -16.03 17.17 7.51
N ALA A 454 -16.58 18.16 8.22
CA ALA A 454 -18.01 18.28 8.47
C ALA A 454 -18.80 18.48 7.17
N ALA A 455 -18.32 19.38 6.26
CA ALA A 455 -18.95 19.60 4.97
C ALA A 455 -18.91 18.35 4.07
N ALA A 456 -17.81 17.57 4.12
CA ALA A 456 -17.73 16.31 3.39
C ALA A 456 -18.73 15.27 3.93
N LEU A 457 -18.88 15.17 5.24
CA LEU A 457 -19.84 14.25 5.89
C LEU A 457 -21.28 14.62 5.52
N GLU A 458 -21.63 15.91 5.58
CA GLU A 458 -22.94 16.40 5.18
C GLU A 458 -23.26 16.07 3.72
N ARG A 459 -22.29 16.33 2.83
CA ARG A 459 -22.46 16.10 1.38
C ARG A 459 -22.63 14.61 1.05
N ILE A 460 -21.87 13.73 1.68
CA ILE A 460 -22.04 12.27 1.54
C ILE A 460 -23.43 11.85 2.07
N GLY A 461 -23.89 12.42 3.17
CA GLY A 461 -25.23 12.19 3.69
C GLY A 461 -26.34 12.56 2.69
N GLN A 462 -26.21 13.71 2.01
CA GLN A 462 -27.13 14.15 0.94
C GLN A 462 -27.14 13.17 -0.25
N HIS A 463 -25.95 12.70 -0.68
CA HIS A 463 -25.85 11.69 -1.73
C HIS A 463 -26.49 10.36 -1.34
N ALA A 464 -26.24 9.88 -0.11
CA ALA A 464 -26.83 8.63 0.37
C ALA A 464 -28.38 8.71 0.39
N ALA A 465 -28.93 9.79 0.93
CA ALA A 465 -30.39 10.00 0.94
C ALA A 465 -31.00 10.08 -0.46
N ARG A 466 -30.32 10.78 -1.39
CA ARG A 466 -30.76 10.86 -2.79
C ARG A 466 -30.73 9.49 -3.48
N LEU A 467 -29.71 8.71 -3.28
CA LEU A 467 -29.60 7.36 -3.86
C LEU A 467 -30.66 6.42 -3.27
N GLU A 468 -30.92 6.49 -1.96
CA GLU A 468 -32.02 5.74 -1.35
C GLU A 468 -33.37 6.05 -1.97
N ALA A 469 -33.66 7.33 -2.19
CA ALA A 469 -34.93 7.77 -2.76
C ALA A 469 -35.10 7.37 -4.24
N LEU A 470 -34.03 7.14 -4.97
CA LEU A 470 -34.03 6.80 -6.40
C LEU A 470 -33.77 5.32 -6.68
N ALA A 471 -33.43 4.52 -5.66
CA ALA A 471 -33.03 3.14 -5.85
C ALA A 471 -34.20 2.30 -6.39
N PRO A 472 -34.04 1.62 -7.54
CA PRO A 472 -35.02 0.69 -8.04
C PRO A 472 -35.15 -0.50 -7.11
N ALA A 473 -36.39 -0.88 -6.80
CA ALA A 473 -36.67 -2.02 -5.91
C ALA A 473 -36.14 -3.33 -6.55
N GLY A 474 -35.45 -4.13 -5.73
CA GLY A 474 -34.96 -5.44 -6.14
C GLY A 474 -33.70 -5.43 -7.03
N ASP A 475 -33.14 -4.28 -7.35
CA ASP A 475 -31.85 -4.21 -8.08
C ASP A 475 -30.67 -4.34 -7.12
N PRO A 476 -29.89 -5.45 -7.17
CA PRO A 476 -28.78 -5.68 -6.26
C PRO A 476 -27.62 -4.68 -6.48
N ARG A 477 -27.45 -4.13 -7.67
CA ARG A 477 -26.42 -3.13 -7.97
C ARG A 477 -26.77 -1.79 -7.33
N ALA A 478 -28.03 -1.38 -7.45
CA ALA A 478 -28.52 -0.19 -6.80
C ALA A 478 -28.44 -0.30 -5.26
N ALA A 479 -28.84 -1.45 -4.71
CA ALA A 479 -28.74 -1.73 -3.28
C ALA A 479 -27.28 -1.65 -2.81
N TRP A 480 -26.32 -2.19 -3.55
CA TRP A 480 -24.90 -2.11 -3.23
C TRP A 480 -24.38 -0.68 -3.26
N VAL A 481 -24.77 0.14 -4.25
CA VAL A 481 -24.38 1.56 -4.36
C VAL A 481 -24.92 2.38 -3.19
N VAL A 482 -26.18 2.18 -2.82
CA VAL A 482 -26.78 2.83 -1.64
C VAL A 482 -26.01 2.46 -0.38
N GLU A 483 -25.74 1.18 -0.20
CA GLU A 483 -25.01 0.70 0.98
C GLU A 483 -23.57 1.20 1.02
N SER A 484 -22.89 1.29 -0.12
CA SER A 484 -21.58 1.92 -0.25
C SER A 484 -21.59 3.41 0.20
N ALA A 485 -22.60 4.16 -0.21
CA ALA A 485 -22.75 5.56 0.22
C ALA A 485 -23.00 5.68 1.73
N ARG A 486 -23.86 4.82 2.29
CA ARG A 486 -24.10 4.73 3.74
C ARG A 486 -22.83 4.36 4.51
N TYR A 487 -22.12 3.34 4.03
CA TYR A 487 -20.85 2.90 4.61
C TYR A 487 -19.82 4.02 4.63
N THR A 488 -19.69 4.75 3.52
CA THR A 488 -18.78 5.90 3.40
C THR A 488 -19.14 6.97 4.42
N ARG A 489 -20.42 7.31 4.57
CA ARG A 489 -20.91 8.27 5.57
C ARG A 489 -20.55 7.82 6.98
N ASP A 490 -20.88 6.58 7.34
CA ASP A 490 -20.70 6.06 8.70
C ASP A 490 -19.21 5.98 9.09
N ALA A 491 -18.36 5.56 8.14
CA ALA A 491 -16.93 5.53 8.36
C ALA A 491 -16.33 6.95 8.47
N LEU A 492 -16.83 7.88 7.67
CA LEU A 492 -16.41 9.29 7.73
C LEU A 492 -16.86 9.96 9.03
N GLU A 493 -18.03 9.59 9.58
CA GLU A 493 -18.49 10.04 10.91
C GLU A 493 -17.49 9.63 12.01
N VAL A 494 -16.98 8.39 11.97
CA VAL A 494 -15.94 7.92 12.90
C VAL A 494 -14.66 8.75 12.74
N ALA A 495 -14.20 8.94 11.51
CA ALA A 495 -12.98 9.70 11.24
C ALA A 495 -13.09 11.16 11.70
N LEU A 496 -14.23 11.78 11.48
CA LEU A 496 -14.49 13.17 11.90
C LEU A 496 -14.59 13.29 13.43
N ALA A 497 -15.31 12.40 14.08
CA ALA A 497 -15.43 12.40 15.55
C ALA A 497 -14.05 12.28 16.23
N LEU A 498 -13.17 11.42 15.70
CA LEU A 498 -11.79 11.32 16.18
C LEU A 498 -10.99 12.61 15.94
N ARG A 499 -11.16 13.22 14.77
CA ARG A 499 -10.49 14.48 14.41
C ARG A 499 -10.92 15.61 15.31
N GLU A 500 -12.22 15.76 15.56
CA GLU A 500 -12.80 16.78 16.42
C GLU A 500 -12.35 16.68 17.89
N LEU A 501 -12.16 15.45 18.39
CA LEU A 501 -11.62 15.22 19.72
C LEU A 501 -10.12 15.46 19.79
N LEU A 502 -9.36 14.81 18.92
CA LEU A 502 -7.92 14.65 19.11
C LEU A 502 -7.09 15.83 18.57
N LEU A 503 -7.49 16.49 17.48
CA LEU A 503 -6.75 17.67 17.00
C LEU A 503 -6.73 18.81 18.03
N PRO A 504 -7.88 19.23 18.61
CA PRO A 504 -7.86 20.25 19.65
C PRO A 504 -7.21 19.78 20.95
N ALA A 505 -7.35 18.51 21.32
CA ALA A 505 -6.69 17.96 22.51
C ALA A 505 -5.15 18.03 22.37
N TYR A 506 -4.61 17.57 21.25
CA TYR A 506 -3.17 17.63 21.01
C TYR A 506 -2.66 19.06 20.78
N ALA A 507 -3.50 19.97 20.29
CA ALA A 507 -3.17 21.39 20.26
C ALA A 507 -3.02 21.97 21.69
N ALA A 508 -3.92 21.61 22.61
CA ALA A 508 -3.79 21.96 24.03
C ALA A 508 -2.51 21.33 24.64
N ALA A 509 -2.22 20.06 24.31
CA ALA A 509 -0.98 19.43 24.72
C ALA A 509 0.25 20.16 24.20
N LEU A 510 0.27 20.59 22.95
CA LEU A 510 1.36 21.35 22.35
C LEU A 510 1.58 22.70 23.05
N ALA A 511 0.49 23.39 23.42
CA ALA A 511 0.49 24.65 24.13
C ALA A 511 0.80 24.54 25.64
N ALA A 512 0.94 23.33 26.19
CA ALA A 512 1.02 23.04 27.62
C ALA A 512 -0.25 23.39 28.41
N ASP A 513 -1.38 23.51 27.74
CA ASP A 513 -2.69 23.78 28.34
C ASP A 513 -3.31 22.48 28.89
N ARG A 514 -3.02 22.18 30.15
CA ARG A 514 -3.54 21.00 30.83
C ARG A 514 -5.07 21.08 31.03
N ALA A 515 -5.58 22.27 31.33
CA ALA A 515 -7.02 22.45 31.56
C ALA A 515 -7.81 22.21 30.26
N GLY A 516 -7.33 22.75 29.15
CA GLY A 516 -7.89 22.50 27.81
C GLY A 516 -7.86 21.04 27.42
N TRP A 517 -6.78 20.32 27.74
CA TRP A 517 -6.70 18.88 27.53
C TRP A 517 -7.76 18.13 28.32
N MET A 518 -7.84 18.40 29.64
CA MET A 518 -8.78 17.72 30.53
C MET A 518 -10.25 17.98 30.14
N ALA A 519 -10.52 19.21 29.67
CA ALA A 519 -11.84 19.54 29.16
C ALA A 519 -12.24 18.71 27.93
N ARG A 520 -11.29 18.51 27.01
CA ARG A 520 -11.53 17.74 25.78
C ARG A 520 -11.58 16.24 26.01
N ALA A 521 -10.77 15.72 26.93
CA ALA A 521 -10.75 14.30 27.27
C ALA A 521 -12.14 13.78 27.71
N ARG A 522 -12.99 14.65 28.28
CA ARG A 522 -14.39 14.33 28.62
C ARG A 522 -15.24 13.92 27.39
N GLY A 523 -14.86 14.35 26.19
CA GLY A 523 -15.51 13.97 24.94
C GLY A 523 -15.22 12.54 24.46
N ALA A 524 -14.26 11.84 25.08
CA ALA A 524 -13.84 10.51 24.61
C ALA A 524 -14.99 9.49 24.61
N GLY A 525 -15.87 9.52 25.61
CA GLY A 525 -17.04 8.64 25.69
C GLY A 525 -18.02 8.83 24.53
N ALA A 526 -18.22 10.06 24.06
CA ALA A 526 -19.07 10.34 22.90
C ALA A 526 -18.48 9.74 21.61
N VAL A 527 -17.17 9.90 21.39
CA VAL A 527 -16.49 9.29 20.24
C VAL A 527 -16.55 7.76 20.30
N ARG A 528 -16.38 7.17 21.49
CA ARG A 528 -16.55 5.72 21.68
C ARG A 528 -17.97 5.27 21.34
N ALA A 529 -19.00 6.09 21.62
CA ALA A 529 -20.37 5.78 21.22
C ALA A 529 -20.54 5.77 19.69
N VAL A 530 -19.89 6.67 18.95
CA VAL A 530 -19.86 6.64 17.48
C VAL A 530 -19.22 5.36 16.98
N ILE A 531 -18.05 4.98 17.52
CA ILE A 531 -17.37 3.74 17.18
C ILE A 531 -18.25 2.51 17.39
N ARG A 532 -18.90 2.42 18.56
CA ARG A 532 -19.81 1.31 18.87
C ARG A 532 -21.01 1.24 17.93
N ARG A 533 -21.58 2.39 17.55
CA ARG A 533 -22.67 2.42 16.56
C ARG A 533 -22.20 1.88 15.21
N HIS A 534 -21.03 2.31 14.74
CA HIS A 534 -20.45 1.81 13.50
C HIS A 534 -20.22 0.28 13.56
N GLN A 535 -19.64 -0.22 14.65
CA GLN A 535 -19.38 -1.66 14.83
C GLN A 535 -20.67 -2.49 14.95
N ALA A 536 -21.70 -1.95 15.60
CA ALA A 536 -23.01 -2.61 15.74
C ALA A 536 -23.79 -2.65 14.41
N ALA A 537 -23.65 -1.61 13.60
CA ALA A 537 -24.29 -1.54 12.29
C ALA A 537 -23.59 -2.40 11.22
N ARG A 538 -22.35 -2.81 11.47
CA ARG A 538 -21.48 -3.50 10.50
C ARG A 538 -20.97 -4.81 11.08
N GLY A 539 -21.11 -5.89 10.33
CA GLY A 539 -20.52 -7.19 10.71
C GLY A 539 -19.01 -7.22 10.53
N ALA A 540 -18.38 -8.28 11.01
CA ALA A 540 -16.94 -8.53 10.80
C ALA A 540 -16.60 -8.98 9.36
N ARG A 541 -17.59 -9.33 8.55
CA ARG A 541 -17.48 -9.91 7.21
C ARG A 541 -18.54 -9.33 6.29
N GLY A 542 -18.34 -9.52 4.99
CA GLY A 542 -19.21 -9.02 3.94
C GLY A 542 -18.57 -7.89 3.16
N ASP A 543 -19.33 -7.28 2.27
CA ASP A 543 -18.84 -6.24 1.36
C ASP A 543 -18.48 -4.93 2.09
N PHE A 544 -19.10 -4.70 3.26
CA PHE A 544 -18.93 -3.48 4.05
C PHE A 544 -18.65 -3.80 5.53
N PRO A 545 -17.48 -4.39 5.83
CA PRO A 545 -17.14 -4.79 7.20
C PRO A 545 -16.91 -3.59 8.10
N ALA A 546 -17.12 -3.78 9.39
CA ALA A 546 -16.76 -2.78 10.39
C ALA A 546 -15.27 -2.44 10.32
N LEU A 547 -14.93 -1.16 10.51
CA LEU A 547 -13.54 -0.73 10.65
C LEU A 547 -12.90 -1.40 11.87
N GLU A 548 -11.64 -1.80 11.77
CA GLU A 548 -10.87 -2.36 12.89
C GLU A 548 -10.48 -1.23 13.88
N LEU A 549 -11.31 -0.99 14.86
CA LEU A 549 -11.20 0.13 15.80
C LEU A 549 -10.91 -0.29 17.25
N ALA A 550 -10.62 -1.57 17.51
CA ALA A 550 -10.42 -2.07 18.87
C ALA A 550 -9.33 -1.30 19.64
N GLU A 551 -8.20 -1.03 19.00
CA GLU A 551 -7.09 -0.30 19.61
C GLU A 551 -7.41 1.20 19.81
N VAL A 552 -8.17 1.78 18.89
CA VAL A 552 -8.69 3.14 19.02
C VAL A 552 -9.63 3.25 20.20
N ASP A 553 -10.59 2.33 20.31
CA ASP A 553 -11.51 2.29 21.44
C ASP A 553 -10.78 2.09 22.79
N ALA A 554 -9.77 1.22 22.81
CA ALA A 554 -8.91 1.01 23.98
C ALA A 554 -8.14 2.28 24.38
N TYR A 555 -7.62 3.04 23.39
CA TYR A 555 -6.98 4.33 23.67
C TYR A 555 -7.98 5.36 24.23
N LEU A 556 -9.14 5.50 23.62
CA LEU A 556 -10.19 6.40 24.08
C LEU A 556 -10.71 6.03 25.48
N ALA A 557 -10.86 4.73 25.75
CA ALA A 557 -11.19 4.23 27.09
C ALA A 557 -10.13 4.60 28.13
N ARG A 558 -8.86 4.60 27.74
CA ARG A 558 -7.76 5.06 28.61
C ARG A 558 -7.79 6.57 28.79
N LEU A 559 -8.05 7.32 27.71
CA LEU A 559 -8.19 8.78 27.76
C LEU A 559 -9.32 9.20 28.71
N GLU A 560 -10.40 8.45 28.74
CA GLU A 560 -11.55 8.65 29.62
C GLU A 560 -11.20 8.35 31.10
N ARG A 561 -10.55 7.20 31.36
CA ARG A 561 -10.22 6.74 32.73
C ARG A 561 -9.06 7.47 33.37
N ASP A 562 -7.99 7.75 32.59
CA ASP A 562 -6.77 8.40 33.08
C ASP A 562 -6.29 9.46 32.07
N PRO A 563 -7.03 10.58 31.98
CA PRO A 563 -6.67 11.67 31.08
C PRO A 563 -5.33 12.32 31.43
N LEU A 564 -4.87 12.19 32.68
CA LEU A 564 -3.59 12.74 33.12
C LEU A 564 -2.40 11.93 32.58
N LEU A 565 -2.48 10.62 32.58
CA LEU A 565 -1.47 9.75 31.96
C LEU A 565 -1.39 10.03 30.45
N CYS A 566 -2.54 10.09 29.78
CA CYS A 566 -2.60 10.42 28.36
C CYS A 566 -2.06 11.84 28.08
N TRP A 567 -2.29 12.81 28.94
CA TRP A 567 -1.69 14.13 28.88
C TRP A 567 -0.16 14.06 28.92
N ARG A 568 0.40 13.31 29.88
CA ARG A 568 1.86 13.16 30.00
C ARG A 568 2.46 12.55 28.73
N GLN A 569 1.81 11.53 28.15
CA GLN A 569 2.22 10.90 26.90
C GLN A 569 2.14 11.88 25.71
N ALA A 570 1.04 12.61 25.58
CA ALA A 570 0.88 13.63 24.55
C ALA A 570 1.92 14.76 24.67
N ARG A 571 2.20 15.23 25.89
CA ARG A 571 3.25 16.23 26.14
C ARG A 571 4.62 15.72 25.77
N ALA A 572 4.95 14.47 26.11
CA ALA A 572 6.21 13.85 25.73
C ALA A 572 6.35 13.80 24.19
N ALA A 573 5.31 13.40 23.48
CA ALA A 573 5.28 13.40 22.03
C ALA A 573 5.49 14.80 21.42
N CYS A 574 4.81 15.82 21.96
CA CYS A 574 4.98 17.22 21.54
C CYS A 574 6.42 17.74 21.78
N LEU A 575 7.04 17.36 22.90
CA LEU A 575 8.41 17.74 23.22
C LEU A 575 9.42 17.07 22.28
N VAL A 576 9.22 15.79 21.95
CA VAL A 576 10.03 15.08 20.95
C VAL A 576 9.98 15.81 19.61
N LEU A 577 8.77 16.14 19.13
CA LEU A 577 8.60 16.87 17.87
C LEU A 577 9.23 18.25 17.87
N ARG A 578 9.08 19.02 18.95
CA ARG A 578 9.76 20.33 19.12
C ARG A 578 11.28 20.20 19.05
N ARG A 579 11.85 19.19 19.71
CA ARG A 579 13.29 18.92 19.67
C ARG A 579 13.76 18.53 18.28
N MET A 580 12.99 17.69 17.58
CA MET A 580 13.26 17.35 16.19
C MET A 580 13.27 18.56 15.27
N ALA A 581 12.36 19.51 15.46
CA ALA A 581 12.28 20.74 14.69
C ALA A 581 13.43 21.73 14.99
N LEU A 582 13.83 21.85 16.26
CA LEU A 582 14.95 22.70 16.67
C LEU A 582 16.29 22.19 16.11
N ARG A 583 16.43 20.88 15.92
CA ARG A 583 17.61 20.28 15.30
C ARG A 583 17.83 20.71 13.84
N ARG A 584 16.78 20.87 13.04
CA ARG A 584 16.87 21.41 11.68
C ARG A 584 17.51 22.80 11.63
N ARG A 585 17.50 23.54 12.75
CA ARG A 585 18.07 24.90 12.87
C ARG A 585 19.51 24.95 13.38
N GLY A 586 20.20 23.81 13.64
CA GLY A 586 21.62 23.87 13.96
C GLY A 586 22.20 22.88 14.98
N GLY A 587 21.48 21.84 15.43
CA GLY A 587 22.01 21.02 16.51
C GLY A 587 21.98 19.50 16.31
N ARG A 588 23.09 18.90 15.84
CA ARG A 588 23.30 17.45 15.79
C ARG A 588 23.19 16.74 17.15
N TRP A 589 23.40 17.50 18.25
CA TRP A 589 23.46 16.98 19.63
C TRP A 589 22.10 16.76 20.30
N ILE A 590 21.07 17.51 19.92
CA ILE A 590 19.75 17.46 20.55
C ILE A 590 18.99 16.17 20.19
N TYR A 591 19.35 15.53 19.07
CA TYR A 591 18.72 14.28 18.61
C TYR A 591 19.18 13.07 19.41
N ALA A 592 20.46 12.96 19.68
CA ALA A 592 21.00 11.85 20.46
C ALA A 592 20.41 11.84 21.89
N ALA A 593 20.24 13.03 22.48
CA ALA A 593 19.59 13.16 23.80
C ALA A 593 18.08 12.86 23.76
N GLY A 594 17.37 13.22 22.68
CA GLY A 594 15.94 12.95 22.53
C GLY A 594 15.60 11.48 22.28
N LEU A 595 16.39 10.81 21.45
CA LEU A 595 16.25 9.35 21.20
C LEU A 595 16.62 8.56 22.45
N GLY A 596 17.67 8.96 23.15
CA GLY A 596 18.07 8.37 24.43
C GLY A 596 17.00 8.52 25.51
N ALA A 597 16.35 9.67 25.60
CA ALA A 597 15.27 9.91 26.55
C ALA A 597 13.98 9.17 26.18
N ALA A 598 13.63 9.05 24.90
CA ALA A 598 12.46 8.27 24.44
C ALA A 598 12.67 6.77 24.63
N LEU A 599 13.88 6.27 24.37
CA LEU A 599 14.29 4.89 24.67
C LEU A 599 14.35 4.64 26.18
N ALA A 600 14.88 5.54 26.97
CA ALA A 600 14.93 5.42 28.45
C ALA A 600 13.52 5.39 29.05
N LEU A 601 12.60 6.23 28.57
CA LEU A 601 11.19 6.22 28.98
C LEU A 601 10.43 4.96 28.57
N SER A 602 10.78 4.35 27.43
CA SER A 602 10.19 3.08 26.99
C SER A 602 10.77 1.88 27.74
N LEU A 603 11.98 2.00 28.26
CA LEU A 603 12.71 0.98 28.99
C LEU A 603 12.50 1.03 30.51
N LEU A 604 12.05 2.14 31.07
CA LEU A 604 11.76 2.30 32.51
C LEU A 604 10.64 1.41 33.07
N ARG A 605 10.09 0.52 32.27
CA ARG A 605 9.12 -0.51 32.69
C ARG A 605 9.75 -1.84 33.11
N GLY A 606 11.06 -2.01 33.09
CA GLY A 606 11.70 -3.32 33.42
C GLY A 606 13.13 -3.19 33.92
N GLY A 607 13.28 -2.86 35.12
CA GLY A 607 14.33 -3.07 36.17
C GLY A 607 15.78 -3.46 35.87
N ARG A 608 16.36 -3.40 34.64
CA ARG A 608 17.75 -3.79 34.35
C ARG A 608 18.55 -2.78 33.51
N LEU A 609 18.46 -1.50 33.85
CA LEU A 609 18.67 -0.42 32.87
C LEU A 609 19.90 0.48 33.03
N ALA A 610 20.62 0.45 34.13
CA ALA A 610 21.78 1.34 34.32
C ALA A 610 23.00 1.01 33.44
N GLY A 611 23.20 -0.27 33.12
CA GLY A 611 24.33 -0.71 32.28
C GLY A 611 24.12 -0.50 30.78
N THR A 612 22.88 -0.66 30.31
CA THR A 612 22.54 -0.53 28.88
C THR A 612 22.43 0.93 28.42
N ALA A 613 22.01 1.84 29.31
CA ALA A 613 21.93 3.28 29.00
C ALA A 613 23.32 3.91 28.81
N GLY A 614 24.30 3.50 29.59
CA GLY A 614 25.69 3.95 29.45
C GLY A 614 26.37 3.45 28.17
N ALA A 615 26.17 2.18 27.83
CA ALA A 615 26.68 1.60 26.57
C ALA A 615 26.03 2.22 25.32
N MET A 616 24.75 2.53 25.40
CA MET A 616 24.02 3.19 24.30
C MET A 616 24.39 4.65 24.14
N ALA A 617 24.65 5.38 25.22
CA ALA A 617 25.16 6.74 25.16
C ALA A 617 26.56 6.81 24.52
N ALA A 618 27.45 5.88 24.86
CA ALA A 618 28.77 5.78 24.26
C ALA A 618 28.73 5.41 22.76
N LEU A 619 27.80 4.52 22.36
CA LEU A 619 27.56 4.15 20.96
C LEU A 619 27.00 5.31 20.12
N LEU A 620 26.16 6.16 20.72
CA LEU A 620 25.58 7.34 20.06
C LEU A 620 26.56 8.52 19.95
N LEU A 621 27.61 8.55 20.76
CA LEU A 621 28.62 9.60 20.78
C LEU A 621 29.73 9.41 19.73
N THR A 622 29.91 8.21 19.19
CA THR A 622 30.93 7.89 18.17
C THR A 622 30.31 7.77 16.76
N PRO A 623 30.57 8.72 15.84
CA PRO A 623 29.91 8.80 14.53
C PRO A 623 29.94 7.52 13.69
N PRO A 624 31.06 6.80 13.55
CA PRO A 624 31.08 5.57 12.71
C PRO A 624 30.36 4.39 13.34
N LEU A 625 30.41 4.27 14.69
CA LEU A 625 29.68 3.22 15.41
C LEU A 625 28.18 3.49 15.43
N ARG A 626 27.78 4.75 15.51
CA ARG A 626 26.39 5.17 15.40
C ARG A 626 25.77 4.81 14.06
N ARG A 627 26.48 5.01 12.92
CA ARG A 627 25.98 4.59 11.60
C ARG A 627 25.77 3.08 11.51
N ARG A 628 26.70 2.29 12.05
CA ARG A 628 26.59 0.82 12.08
C ARG A 628 25.49 0.35 13.03
N ALA A 629 25.36 0.95 14.19
CA ALA A 629 24.34 0.61 15.18
C ALA A 629 22.92 0.99 14.71
N LEU A 630 22.74 2.16 14.06
CA LEU A 630 21.46 2.53 13.47
C LEU A 630 21.10 1.62 12.30
N LYS A 631 22.02 1.28 11.40
CA LYS A 631 21.78 0.33 10.31
C LYS A 631 21.41 -1.06 10.83
N ALA A 632 22.00 -1.50 11.95
CA ALA A 632 21.67 -2.79 12.56
C ALA A 632 20.40 -2.76 13.43
N ALA A 633 20.15 -1.63 14.12
CA ALA A 633 19.02 -1.49 15.03
C ALA A 633 17.71 -1.10 14.32
N LEU A 634 17.77 -0.43 13.18
CA LEU A 634 16.57 -0.03 12.44
C LEU A 634 15.68 -1.22 12.03
N PRO A 635 16.22 -2.32 11.46
CA PRO A 635 15.42 -3.50 11.15
C PRO A 635 14.90 -4.23 12.41
N TRP A 636 15.63 -4.15 13.53
CA TRP A 636 15.19 -4.73 14.80
C TRP A 636 14.14 -3.83 15.47
N LEU A 637 14.34 -2.53 15.50
CA LEU A 637 13.38 -1.54 15.98
C LEU A 637 12.08 -1.54 15.15
N SER A 638 12.18 -1.63 13.84
CA SER A 638 11.00 -1.71 12.97
C SER A 638 10.19 -2.98 13.22
N ARG A 639 10.86 -4.12 13.48
CA ARG A 639 10.21 -5.39 13.86
C ARG A 639 9.61 -5.36 15.25
N ARG A 640 10.33 -4.80 16.24
CA ARG A 640 9.87 -4.74 17.65
C ARG A 640 8.82 -3.65 17.88
N LEU A 641 8.91 -2.55 17.17
CA LEU A 641 7.96 -1.46 17.27
C LEU A 641 6.86 -1.54 16.23
N ASN A 642 6.88 -2.57 15.35
CA ASN A 642 6.00 -2.72 14.20
C ASN A 642 5.83 -1.39 13.43
N LEU A 643 6.84 -0.56 13.51
CA LEU A 643 6.95 0.60 12.68
C LEU A 643 7.15 0.03 11.29
N LEU A 644 6.13 0.12 10.45
CA LEU A 644 6.36 -0.11 9.04
C LEU A 644 7.40 0.92 8.61
N PRO A 645 8.55 0.47 8.14
CA PRO A 645 9.58 1.40 7.65
C PRO A 645 8.98 2.36 6.64
N SER A 646 8.05 1.89 5.80
CA SER A 646 7.33 2.67 4.80
C SER A 646 6.74 3.96 5.34
N ILE A 647 6.18 4.00 6.54
CA ILE A 647 5.50 5.22 7.00
C ILE A 647 6.50 6.29 7.49
N PHE A 648 7.66 5.89 7.99
CA PHE A 648 8.74 6.84 8.31
C PHE A 648 9.62 7.16 7.11
N PHE A 649 9.77 6.23 6.17
CA PHE A 649 10.54 6.41 4.95
C PHE A 649 9.71 6.96 3.80
N GLU A 650 8.39 6.84 3.84
CA GLU A 650 7.43 7.43 2.90
C GLU A 650 7.38 8.97 2.96
N THR A 651 8.07 9.57 3.91
CA THR A 651 8.17 11.04 4.00
C THR A 651 9.13 11.65 2.97
N GLY A 652 9.69 10.83 2.08
CA GLY A 652 10.53 11.29 0.98
C GLY A 652 11.89 11.86 1.43
N PRO A 653 12.52 12.70 0.60
CA PRO A 653 13.86 13.25 0.83
C PRO A 653 14.10 13.88 2.19
N ALA A 654 13.04 14.26 2.88
CA ALA A 654 13.14 14.85 4.22
C ALA A 654 13.73 13.92 5.29
N LEU A 655 13.73 12.59 5.06
CA LEU A 655 14.34 11.63 6.00
C LEU A 655 15.71 11.11 5.52
N THR A 656 15.97 11.08 4.22
CA THR A 656 17.31 10.74 3.71
C THR A 656 18.33 11.83 4.02
N GLU A 657 17.90 13.09 4.09
CA GLU A 657 18.72 14.18 4.65
C GLU A 657 18.98 14.01 6.16
N TRP A 658 18.38 13.02 6.81
CA TRP A 658 18.51 12.72 8.25
C TRP A 658 19.49 11.57 8.51
N ALA A 659 19.93 10.85 7.52
CA ALA A 659 21.06 9.94 7.63
C ALA A 659 22.36 10.75 7.37
N PRO A 660 23.17 11.02 8.40
CA PRO A 660 24.44 11.66 8.20
C PRO A 660 25.39 10.76 7.44
#